data_ca3e444c0c8062fb58977c4bb2aac198
#
_entry.id   ca3e444c0c8062fb58977c4bb2aac198
#
_cell.length_a   1.000
_cell.length_b   1.000
_cell.length_c   1.000
_cell.angle_alpha   90.00
_cell.angle_beta   90.00
_cell.angle_gamma   90.00
#
_symmetry.space_group_name_H-M   'P 1'
#
loop_
_entity.id
_entity.type
_entity.pdbx_description
1 polymer ?
#
loop_
_entity_poly.entity_id
_entity_poly.type
_entity_poly.pdbx_seq_one_letter_code
_entity_poly.pdbx_strand_id
1 'polypeptide(L)'
;MNRLKSLLALCCLFLIGIVSLSAQGKGKASIVGSVVDERTREAIPYVQIIIKGTTVGTTTDNNGNYKINSLPAGNYTLVASFMGYGSVSQDITITDGQRRHLDLYMQEQSIDLQGVVVSANRQETLRKLSPTLVTVLGSDTFIKTHSENLSQGLRFQPGLRVEDNCQNCGFNQVRINGLEGAYSQILIDSRSVFSALAGVYGLEQIPASMIERVEVMRGGGSALFGSSAIGGVINIITKEPLRSSGSITQTLTSFDEHKGYSSPMSTTSFNASLVSEDRRAALMAFGQHSARHGVDVDGDGFTEMPELKQRSLGVRAYYKTGLYSKLTGEYRSMQEYRRGGDRLEYSPYQAQIAEYLQHFINGGSLKFDLGSRSGKDNLSLYASAQHVLRRSYYGGGDFAANLLNSIKENPTSEEAYNKVLTSLTSDGITNGLDAQAGATYIHKLPYNVDLTLGLEGTYSTLNDKSGFRRSNIDQVVKTTSEFTQLEYKTEKFNFLLGGRFDYTLLSQNDQRSIDPLLIFSPRANLRYNPIKDLSFRLAYSEGFRAPQFFDEEMHVELAGGSPIARILSKDLKEERSKSLSASVDWYKAIGSWQVNLMAEGFYTGIKNQFVASPVEKEVDGIKQRTIINNKDGKAQVYGATFEGKIAYRRLFEMQAGLTLQRSLYASPKVIVGADESNGQKEVSTSRYERTPNVYGYLTGEIRPTKQLSFNVSATYTGKMLVPHEAYGDADVSKAGADGRFEYINEGQLYRGVIPGKAYLAESKPFMDVDAKVNYKFELSHGVNLSLSLGVQNIFNAYQKDTDMGPGRASTYIYGPMQPRRAFVSATLDI
;
A
#
# COMPACT_ATOMS: atom_id res chain seq x y z
N MET A 1 -16.97 -28.88 -8.53
CA MET A 1 -15.76 -29.63 -8.91
C MET A 1 -15.66 -29.93 -10.41
N ASN A 2 -16.70 -30.43 -11.09
CA ASN A 2 -16.64 -30.74 -12.53
C ASN A 2 -16.48 -29.50 -13.43
N ARG A 3 -17.11 -28.36 -13.12
CA ARG A 3 -16.96 -27.10 -13.89
C ARG A 3 -15.55 -26.50 -13.77
N LEU A 4 -14.89 -26.68 -12.63
CA LEU A 4 -13.50 -26.21 -12.44
C LEU A 4 -12.51 -27.06 -13.25
N LYS A 5 -12.73 -28.35 -13.35
CA LYS A 5 -11.94 -29.27 -14.19
C LYS A 5 -12.11 -28.95 -15.69
N SER A 6 -13.32 -28.58 -16.12
CA SER A 6 -13.58 -28.16 -17.51
C SER A 6 -12.94 -26.83 -17.84
N LEU A 7 -12.92 -25.87 -16.89
CA LEU A 7 -12.23 -24.59 -17.06
C LEU A 7 -10.71 -24.77 -17.13
N LEU A 8 -10.14 -25.60 -16.26
CA LEU A 8 -8.72 -25.96 -16.29
C LEU A 8 -8.32 -26.67 -17.59
N ALA A 9 -9.15 -27.59 -18.09
CA ALA A 9 -8.93 -28.28 -19.36
C ALA A 9 -9.01 -27.30 -20.56
N LEU A 10 -9.94 -26.35 -20.53
CA LEU A 10 -10.05 -25.31 -21.56
C LEU A 10 -8.84 -24.35 -21.52
N CYS A 11 -8.37 -23.97 -20.34
CA CYS A 11 -7.14 -23.18 -20.17
C CYS A 11 -5.90 -23.95 -20.65
N CYS A 12 -5.80 -25.25 -20.38
CA CYS A 12 -4.71 -26.09 -20.87
C CYS A 12 -4.75 -26.27 -22.39
N LEU A 13 -5.91 -26.46 -22.99
CA LEU A 13 -6.08 -26.52 -24.46
C LEU A 13 -5.74 -25.20 -25.13
N PHE A 14 -6.11 -24.08 -24.53
CA PHE A 14 -5.77 -22.74 -24.99
C PHE A 14 -4.26 -22.47 -24.89
N LEU A 15 -3.61 -22.90 -23.80
CA LEU A 15 -2.14 -22.84 -23.62
C LEU A 15 -1.40 -23.72 -24.65
N ILE A 16 -1.89 -24.92 -24.97
CA ILE A 16 -1.30 -25.80 -25.98
C ILE A 16 -1.44 -25.21 -27.40
N GLY A 17 -2.58 -24.56 -27.71
CA GLY A 17 -2.77 -23.85 -28.99
C GLY A 17 -1.84 -22.66 -29.18
N ILE A 18 -1.49 -21.93 -28.09
CA ILE A 18 -0.58 -20.78 -28.15
C ILE A 18 0.88 -21.20 -28.34
N VAL A 19 1.30 -22.37 -27.82
CA VAL A 19 2.66 -22.87 -27.95
C VAL A 19 2.97 -23.23 -29.43
N SER A 20 1.96 -23.61 -30.21
CA SER A 20 2.13 -23.96 -31.61
C SER A 20 2.35 -22.76 -32.57
N LEU A 21 2.01 -21.54 -32.15
CA LEU A 21 2.19 -20.31 -32.97
C LEU A 21 3.57 -19.66 -32.86
N SER A 22 4.47 -20.15 -32.02
CA SER A 22 5.71 -19.46 -31.66
C SER A 22 6.99 -19.97 -32.31
N ALA A 23 6.92 -20.78 -33.39
CA ALA A 23 8.10 -21.24 -34.11
C ALA A 23 8.66 -20.14 -35.05
N GLN A 24 9.16 -19.02 -34.45
CA GLN A 24 9.95 -18.06 -35.24
C GLN A 24 11.43 -18.48 -35.22
N GLY A 25 12.02 -18.51 -36.41
CA GLY A 25 13.43 -18.87 -36.60
C GLY A 25 14.38 -18.06 -35.71
N LYS A 26 15.30 -18.74 -35.06
CA LYS A 26 16.38 -18.09 -34.29
C LYS A 26 17.25 -17.31 -35.28
N GLY A 27 17.36 -15.98 -35.08
CA GLY A 27 18.33 -15.19 -35.83
C GLY A 27 19.77 -15.60 -35.51
N LYS A 28 20.70 -15.32 -36.43
CA LYS A 28 22.12 -15.69 -36.25
C LYS A 28 22.97 -14.48 -35.80
N ALA A 29 22.40 -13.28 -35.76
CA ALA A 29 23.14 -12.06 -35.41
C ALA A 29 23.30 -11.88 -33.91
N SER A 30 24.32 -11.09 -33.52
CA SER A 30 24.62 -10.75 -32.14
C SER A 30 25.08 -9.30 -31.99
N ILE A 31 24.81 -8.71 -30.81
CA ILE A 31 25.35 -7.42 -30.38
C ILE A 31 26.27 -7.69 -29.20
N VAL A 32 27.46 -7.11 -29.22
CA VAL A 32 28.43 -7.16 -28.11
C VAL A 32 28.99 -5.76 -27.85
N GLY A 33 29.40 -5.47 -26.65
CA GLY A 33 30.00 -4.17 -26.32
C GLY A 33 30.17 -4.03 -24.82
N SER A 34 30.49 -2.81 -24.40
CA SER A 34 30.66 -2.43 -23.00
C SER A 34 29.76 -1.27 -22.63
N VAL A 35 29.50 -1.12 -21.34
CA VAL A 35 28.84 0.07 -20.77
C VAL A 35 29.80 0.70 -19.77
N VAL A 36 30.08 1.98 -19.96
CA VAL A 36 30.99 2.74 -19.11
C VAL A 36 30.39 4.07 -18.70
N ASP A 37 30.84 4.58 -17.57
CA ASP A 37 30.55 5.95 -17.14
C ASP A 37 31.17 6.94 -18.13
N GLU A 38 30.39 7.87 -18.63
CA GLU A 38 30.82 8.82 -19.69
C GLU A 38 31.99 9.69 -19.22
N ARG A 39 32.03 10.07 -17.94
CA ARG A 39 33.05 10.95 -17.38
C ARG A 39 34.29 10.21 -16.86
N THR A 40 34.07 9.17 -16.01
CA THR A 40 35.17 8.45 -15.36
C THR A 40 35.77 7.36 -16.24
N ARG A 41 35.06 6.94 -17.27
CA ARG A 41 35.39 5.79 -18.15
C ARG A 41 35.46 4.46 -17.39
N GLU A 42 35.04 4.43 -16.13
CA GLU A 42 34.92 3.19 -15.36
C GLU A 42 33.79 2.31 -15.92
N ALA A 43 34.01 1.02 -15.95
CA ALA A 43 33.01 0.04 -16.35
C ALA A 43 31.82 0.05 -15.38
N ILE A 44 30.60 -0.01 -15.92
CA ILE A 44 29.38 -0.09 -15.11
C ILE A 44 28.85 -1.51 -15.15
N PRO A 45 28.99 -2.27 -14.04
CA PRO A 45 28.45 -3.62 -13.95
C PRO A 45 26.93 -3.61 -13.77
N TYR A 46 26.29 -4.71 -14.23
CA TYR A 46 24.85 -4.98 -14.00
C TYR A 46 23.87 -3.99 -14.65
N VAL A 47 24.31 -3.23 -15.64
CA VAL A 47 23.42 -2.37 -16.45
C VAL A 47 22.44 -3.26 -17.20
N GLN A 48 21.16 -3.01 -17.06
CA GLN A 48 20.13 -3.65 -17.83
C GLN A 48 20.16 -3.11 -19.28
N ILE A 49 20.23 -3.99 -20.27
CA ILE A 49 20.17 -3.65 -21.69
C ILE A 49 19.03 -4.43 -22.31
N ILE A 50 18.06 -3.73 -22.86
CA ILE A 50 16.88 -4.32 -23.51
C ILE A 50 16.76 -3.86 -24.96
N ILE A 51 16.18 -4.71 -25.80
CA ILE A 51 15.72 -4.31 -27.12
C ILE A 51 14.26 -3.88 -27.00
N LYS A 52 14.01 -2.60 -27.20
CA LYS A 52 12.69 -1.97 -27.02
C LYS A 52 11.62 -2.70 -27.83
N GLY A 53 10.47 -2.99 -27.19
CA GLY A 53 9.34 -3.68 -27.83
C GLY A 53 9.53 -5.18 -28.01
N THR A 54 10.60 -5.77 -27.44
CA THR A 54 10.85 -7.22 -27.47
C THR A 54 11.03 -7.76 -26.06
N THR A 55 11.07 -9.09 -25.92
CA THR A 55 11.42 -9.75 -24.67
C THR A 55 12.94 -9.93 -24.51
N VAL A 56 13.75 -9.50 -25.47
CA VAL A 56 15.20 -9.71 -25.48
C VAL A 56 15.90 -8.64 -24.68
N GLY A 57 16.76 -9.07 -23.77
CA GLY A 57 17.60 -8.21 -22.97
C GLY A 57 18.76 -8.98 -22.34
N THR A 58 19.69 -8.23 -21.78
CA THR A 58 20.89 -8.73 -21.10
C THR A 58 21.24 -7.77 -19.95
N THR A 59 22.24 -8.15 -19.14
CA THR A 59 22.90 -7.26 -18.19
C THR A 59 24.40 -7.27 -18.46
N THR A 60 25.10 -6.18 -18.10
CA THR A 60 26.56 -6.19 -18.13
C THR A 60 27.11 -7.10 -17.03
N ASP A 61 28.28 -7.67 -17.29
CA ASP A 61 29.07 -8.42 -16.33
C ASP A 61 29.82 -7.46 -15.36
N ASN A 62 30.68 -8.02 -14.49
CA ASN A 62 31.49 -7.25 -13.54
C ASN A 62 32.45 -6.26 -14.22
N ASN A 63 32.81 -6.51 -15.46
CA ASN A 63 33.71 -5.67 -16.27
C ASN A 63 32.94 -4.72 -17.21
N GLY A 64 31.61 -4.61 -17.03
CA GLY A 64 30.75 -3.76 -17.87
C GLY A 64 30.47 -4.33 -19.25
N ASN A 65 30.90 -5.53 -19.62
CA ASN A 65 30.68 -6.12 -20.93
C ASN A 65 29.29 -6.74 -21.02
N TYR A 66 28.72 -6.71 -22.24
CA TYR A 66 27.42 -7.32 -22.50
C TYR A 66 27.39 -8.06 -23.84
N LYS A 67 26.47 -9.00 -23.95
CA LYS A 67 26.21 -9.75 -25.18
C LYS A 67 24.72 -10.08 -25.33
N ILE A 68 24.16 -9.78 -26.50
CA ILE A 68 22.82 -10.19 -26.93
C ILE A 68 22.99 -11.10 -28.16
N ASN A 69 22.46 -12.32 -28.09
CA ASN A 69 22.56 -13.31 -29.14
C ASN A 69 21.21 -13.57 -29.83
N SER A 70 21.26 -14.29 -30.95
CA SER A 70 20.11 -14.87 -31.64
C SER A 70 19.09 -13.85 -32.11
N LEU A 71 19.56 -12.70 -32.60
CA LEU A 71 18.71 -11.67 -33.15
C LEU A 71 18.43 -11.91 -34.65
N PRO A 72 17.18 -11.84 -35.12
CA PRO A 72 16.85 -11.72 -36.52
C PRO A 72 17.40 -10.42 -37.13
N ALA A 73 17.59 -10.40 -38.44
CA ALA A 73 17.90 -9.14 -39.13
C ALA A 73 16.74 -8.15 -38.97
N GLY A 74 17.08 -6.86 -38.73
CA GLY A 74 16.09 -5.81 -38.52
C GLY A 74 16.64 -4.55 -37.91
N ASN A 75 15.76 -3.58 -37.73
CA ASN A 75 16.06 -2.32 -37.03
C ASN A 75 15.59 -2.46 -35.57
N TYR A 76 16.47 -2.09 -34.64
CA TYR A 76 16.25 -2.23 -33.22
C TYR A 76 16.66 -0.96 -32.49
N THR A 77 16.00 -0.67 -31.36
CA THR A 77 16.43 0.34 -30.40
C THR A 77 16.91 -0.38 -29.14
N LEU A 78 18.19 -0.27 -28.82
CA LEU A 78 18.75 -0.69 -27.53
C LEU A 78 18.47 0.36 -26.49
N VAL A 79 18.05 -0.06 -25.31
CA VAL A 79 17.89 0.81 -24.14
C VAL A 79 18.75 0.24 -23.02
N ALA A 80 19.71 1.03 -22.54
CA ALA A 80 20.49 0.72 -21.35
C ALA A 80 19.96 1.53 -20.17
N SER A 81 19.72 0.87 -19.04
CA SER A 81 19.24 1.49 -17.80
C SER A 81 19.94 0.91 -16.57
N PHE A 82 20.29 1.80 -15.65
CA PHE A 82 20.90 1.42 -14.37
C PHE A 82 20.59 2.45 -13.30
N MET A 83 20.37 2.00 -12.07
CA MET A 83 20.08 2.90 -10.95
C MET A 83 21.23 3.88 -10.73
N GLY A 84 20.90 5.17 -10.63
CA GLY A 84 21.87 6.23 -10.48
C GLY A 84 22.54 6.69 -11.79
N TYR A 85 22.03 6.24 -12.94
CA TYR A 85 22.45 6.67 -14.28
C TYR A 85 21.25 7.02 -15.15
N GLY A 86 21.43 8.00 -16.02
CA GLY A 86 20.46 8.31 -17.07
C GLY A 86 20.37 7.18 -18.09
N SER A 87 19.16 6.78 -18.48
CA SER A 87 18.98 5.75 -19.50
C SER A 87 19.48 6.22 -20.86
N VAL A 88 20.14 5.34 -21.60
CA VAL A 88 20.68 5.60 -22.94
C VAL A 88 19.89 4.75 -23.94
N SER A 89 19.44 5.37 -25.03
CA SER A 89 18.78 4.69 -26.15
C SER A 89 19.59 4.86 -27.41
N GLN A 90 19.83 3.75 -28.15
CA GLN A 90 20.60 3.74 -29.37
C GLN A 90 19.90 2.91 -30.45
N ASP A 91 19.59 3.52 -31.57
CA ASP A 91 19.05 2.83 -32.74
C ASP A 91 20.17 2.14 -33.52
N ILE A 92 19.91 0.92 -33.95
CA ILE A 92 20.84 0.07 -34.70
C ILE A 92 20.11 -0.73 -35.78
N THR A 93 20.80 -0.96 -36.85
CA THR A 93 20.41 -1.90 -37.92
C THR A 93 21.33 -3.11 -37.88
N ILE A 94 20.74 -4.31 -37.95
CA ILE A 94 21.45 -5.60 -37.90
C ILE A 94 21.09 -6.40 -39.12
N THR A 95 22.11 -6.97 -39.78
CA THR A 95 21.96 -7.92 -40.87
C THR A 95 22.12 -9.36 -40.36
N ASP A 96 21.64 -10.33 -41.11
CA ASP A 96 21.69 -11.74 -40.69
C ASP A 96 23.14 -12.24 -40.50
N GLY A 97 23.40 -12.94 -39.42
CA GLY A 97 24.71 -13.43 -39.06
C GLY A 97 25.71 -12.38 -38.58
N GLN A 98 25.36 -11.10 -38.59
CA GLN A 98 26.26 -10.02 -38.20
C GLN A 98 26.56 -10.04 -36.68
N ARG A 99 27.84 -9.86 -36.33
CA ARG A 99 28.27 -9.50 -34.99
C ARG A 99 28.54 -8.01 -34.94
N ARG A 100 27.64 -7.25 -34.30
CA ARG A 100 27.75 -5.78 -34.16
C ARG A 100 28.41 -5.45 -32.83
N HIS A 101 29.47 -4.66 -32.85
CA HIS A 101 30.09 -4.07 -31.66
C HIS A 101 29.45 -2.70 -31.39
N LEU A 102 29.03 -2.46 -30.11
CA LEU A 102 28.42 -1.19 -29.69
C LEU A 102 28.74 -0.92 -28.22
N ASP A 103 29.53 0.12 -27.95
CA ASP A 103 29.75 0.60 -26.60
C ASP A 103 28.76 1.70 -26.26
N LEU A 104 28.28 1.67 -24.99
CA LEU A 104 27.31 2.62 -24.47
C LEU A 104 27.95 3.45 -23.35
N TYR A 105 27.67 4.75 -23.37
CA TYR A 105 28.17 5.70 -22.40
C TYR A 105 27.01 6.24 -21.59
N MET A 106 27.05 6.04 -20.28
CA MET A 106 25.97 6.48 -19.38
C MET A 106 26.46 7.62 -18.50
N GLN A 107 25.61 8.64 -18.38
CA GLN A 107 25.84 9.76 -17.47
C GLN A 107 25.30 9.44 -16.09
N GLU A 108 26.07 9.75 -15.05
CA GLU A 108 25.62 9.67 -13.68
C GLU A 108 24.43 10.60 -13.45
N GLN A 109 23.32 10.03 -12.97
CA GLN A 109 22.07 10.75 -12.74
C GLN A 109 21.41 10.22 -11.46
N SER A 110 21.51 10.99 -10.37
CA SER A 110 20.96 10.60 -9.07
C SER A 110 19.43 10.75 -9.00
N ILE A 111 18.86 11.68 -9.76
CA ILE A 111 17.41 11.87 -9.83
C ILE A 111 16.88 11.14 -11.07
N ASP A 112 16.18 10.03 -10.88
CA ASP A 112 15.59 9.27 -12.00
C ASP A 112 14.35 9.99 -12.55
N LEU A 113 14.53 10.61 -13.70
CA LEU A 113 13.45 11.24 -14.46
C LEU A 113 13.00 10.43 -15.67
N GLN A 114 13.81 9.46 -16.06
CA GLN A 114 13.56 8.61 -17.21
C GLN A 114 12.91 7.28 -16.79
N GLY A 115 12.57 7.15 -15.49
CA GLY A 115 11.85 5.99 -14.96
C GLY A 115 10.55 5.76 -15.72
N VAL A 116 10.26 4.50 -15.96
CA VAL A 116 9.04 4.05 -16.62
C VAL A 116 7.95 3.86 -15.58
N VAL A 117 6.73 4.33 -15.89
CA VAL A 117 5.53 4.11 -15.09
C VAL A 117 4.47 3.37 -15.91
N VAL A 118 3.66 2.58 -15.24
CA VAL A 118 2.58 1.78 -15.85
C VAL A 118 1.21 2.27 -15.40
N SER A 119 1.11 2.84 -14.21
CA SER A 119 -0.17 3.20 -13.57
C SER A 119 -0.92 4.32 -14.29
N ALA A 120 -0.24 5.13 -15.08
CA ALA A 120 -0.86 6.27 -15.76
C ALA A 120 -1.88 5.88 -16.83
N ASN A 121 -1.62 4.80 -17.58
CA ASN A 121 -2.40 4.40 -18.75
C ASN A 121 -2.38 2.89 -19.03
N ARG A 122 -1.94 2.08 -18.09
CA ARG A 122 -1.68 0.63 -18.21
C ARG A 122 -0.65 0.25 -19.28
N GLN A 123 0.20 1.21 -19.67
CA GLN A 123 1.32 1.02 -20.61
C GLN A 123 2.62 1.50 -19.96
N GLU A 124 3.72 0.86 -20.32
CA GLU A 124 5.04 1.38 -19.98
C GLU A 124 5.26 2.73 -20.68
N THR A 125 5.31 3.79 -19.90
CA THR A 125 5.45 5.16 -20.37
C THR A 125 6.54 5.85 -19.55
N LEU A 126 7.43 6.61 -20.20
CA LEU A 126 8.38 7.44 -19.46
C LEU A 126 7.59 8.41 -18.55
N ARG A 127 7.93 8.47 -17.26
CA ARG A 127 7.26 9.33 -16.27
C ARG A 127 7.11 10.77 -16.75
N LYS A 128 8.17 11.31 -17.39
CA LYS A 128 8.18 12.65 -17.97
C LYS A 128 7.13 12.84 -19.07
N LEU A 129 6.83 11.81 -19.84
CA LEU A 129 5.87 11.82 -20.94
C LEU A 129 4.47 11.37 -20.56
N SER A 130 4.28 10.93 -19.32
CA SER A 130 2.99 10.49 -18.81
C SER A 130 1.99 11.67 -18.76
N PRO A 131 0.75 11.49 -19.26
CA PRO A 131 -0.30 12.52 -19.19
C PRO A 131 -0.86 12.71 -17.79
N THR A 132 -0.69 11.73 -16.91
CA THR A 132 -1.09 11.76 -15.51
C THR A 132 0.13 11.87 -14.63
N LEU A 133 0.06 12.70 -13.59
CA LEU A 133 1.13 12.74 -12.59
C LEU A 133 1.16 11.42 -11.81
N VAL A 134 2.27 10.71 -11.93
CA VAL A 134 2.58 9.52 -11.12
C VAL A 134 3.85 9.80 -10.33
N THR A 135 3.76 9.72 -9.01
CA THR A 135 4.94 9.77 -8.15
C THR A 135 5.48 8.37 -7.94
N VAL A 136 6.78 8.25 -7.86
CA VAL A 136 7.48 6.96 -7.79
C VAL A 136 8.34 6.92 -6.54
N LEU A 137 8.14 5.87 -5.74
CA LEU A 137 8.98 5.49 -4.61
C LEU A 137 9.84 4.30 -5.05
N GLY A 138 11.12 4.54 -5.29
CA GLY A 138 12.07 3.50 -5.68
C GLY A 138 12.50 2.62 -4.50
N SER A 139 13.03 1.45 -4.80
CA SER A 139 13.58 0.53 -3.78
C SER A 139 14.73 1.15 -2.97
N ASP A 140 15.46 2.12 -3.53
CA ASP A 140 16.49 2.88 -2.84
C ASP A 140 15.96 3.70 -1.65
N THR A 141 14.75 4.25 -1.75
CA THR A 141 14.14 4.98 -0.63
C THR A 141 13.87 4.06 0.55
N PHE A 142 13.42 2.83 0.32
CA PHE A 142 13.25 1.84 1.40
C PHE A 142 14.58 1.54 2.11
N ILE A 143 15.67 1.44 1.34
CA ILE A 143 17.00 1.25 1.89
C ILE A 143 17.44 2.49 2.69
N LYS A 144 17.32 3.71 2.14
CA LYS A 144 17.73 4.97 2.78
C LYS A 144 17.00 5.21 4.11
N THR A 145 15.70 4.97 4.14
CA THR A 145 14.83 5.20 5.31
C THR A 145 14.75 4.00 6.27
N HIS A 146 15.47 2.90 5.97
CA HIS A 146 15.33 1.64 6.70
C HIS A 146 13.89 1.15 6.82
N SER A 147 13.14 1.24 5.72
CA SER A 147 11.77 0.76 5.65
C SER A 147 11.74 -0.72 5.28
N GLU A 148 11.25 -1.57 6.16
CA GLU A 148 11.24 -3.04 6.00
C GLU A 148 10.02 -3.52 5.20
N ASN A 149 8.98 -2.70 5.12
CA ASN A 149 7.72 -3.02 4.44
C ASN A 149 7.12 -1.80 3.71
N LEU A 150 6.05 -2.04 2.95
CA LEU A 150 5.38 -1.01 2.16
C LEU A 150 4.86 0.14 3.03
N SER A 151 4.20 -0.15 4.14
CA SER A 151 3.60 0.87 5.02
C SER A 151 4.63 1.91 5.48
N GLN A 152 5.81 1.45 5.91
CA GLN A 152 6.89 2.34 6.34
C GLN A 152 7.42 3.20 5.20
N GLY A 153 7.60 2.63 4.00
CA GLY A 153 8.09 3.37 2.83
C GLY A 153 7.12 4.45 2.35
N LEU A 154 5.81 4.19 2.40
CA LEU A 154 4.79 5.14 1.95
C LEU A 154 4.75 6.45 2.75
N ARG A 155 5.32 6.48 3.95
CA ARG A 155 5.47 7.72 4.75
C ARG A 155 6.31 8.79 4.04
N PHE A 156 7.16 8.39 3.09
CA PHE A 156 8.07 9.27 2.33
C PHE A 156 7.55 9.55 0.90
N GLN A 157 6.23 9.63 0.76
CA GLN A 157 5.59 10.01 -0.50
C GLN A 157 4.73 11.27 -0.34
N PRO A 158 4.84 12.24 -1.29
CA PRO A 158 4.06 13.46 -1.22
C PRO A 158 2.56 13.15 -1.37
N GLY A 159 1.72 13.81 -0.55
CA GLY A 159 0.28 13.62 -0.55
C GLY A 159 -0.20 12.34 0.15
N LEU A 160 0.70 11.52 0.70
CA LEU A 160 0.37 10.33 1.45
C LEU A 160 0.66 10.51 2.95
N ARG A 161 -0.17 9.92 3.77
CA ARG A 161 0.04 9.78 5.21
C ARG A 161 -0.36 8.37 5.65
N VAL A 162 0.55 7.70 6.29
CA VAL A 162 0.27 6.45 7.01
C VAL A 162 -0.09 6.80 8.44
N GLU A 163 -1.20 6.32 8.93
CA GLU A 163 -1.67 6.53 10.28
C GLU A 163 -1.96 5.22 10.99
N ASP A 164 -1.72 5.22 12.27
CA ASP A 164 -2.10 4.14 13.17
C ASP A 164 -3.48 4.48 13.77
N ASN A 165 -4.43 3.57 13.74
CA ASN A 165 -5.81 3.82 14.12
C ASN A 165 -6.27 3.03 15.34
N CYS A 166 -5.46 2.10 15.84
CA CYS A 166 -5.80 1.28 16.99
C CYS A 166 -4.54 0.85 17.74
N GLN A 167 -4.50 1.08 19.03
CA GLN A 167 -3.39 0.68 19.91
C GLN A 167 -3.32 -0.83 20.06
N ASN A 168 -4.46 -1.50 20.21
CA ASN A 168 -4.49 -2.92 20.59
C ASN A 168 -4.12 -3.85 19.43
N CYS A 169 -4.57 -3.58 18.19
CA CYS A 169 -4.28 -4.44 17.04
C CYS A 169 -3.20 -3.87 16.10
N GLY A 170 -2.79 -2.61 16.30
CA GLY A 170 -1.84 -1.95 15.42
C GLY A 170 -2.38 -1.77 14.00
N PHE A 171 -3.69 -1.50 13.88
CA PHE A 171 -4.33 -1.20 12.61
C PHE A 171 -3.77 0.09 12.03
N ASN A 172 -3.25 0.02 10.81
CA ASN A 172 -2.80 1.20 10.09
C ASN A 172 -3.43 1.32 8.71
N GLN A 173 -3.57 2.55 8.24
CA GLN A 173 -4.08 2.83 6.91
C GLN A 173 -3.29 3.93 6.21
N VAL A 174 -3.42 3.98 4.88
CA VAL A 174 -2.85 5.04 4.06
C VAL A 174 -3.94 6.00 3.64
N ARG A 175 -3.77 7.27 3.98
CA ARG A 175 -4.59 8.36 3.45
C ARG A 175 -3.90 8.98 2.23
N ILE A 176 -4.66 9.17 1.15
CA ILE A 176 -4.21 9.91 -0.04
C ILE A 176 -4.93 11.25 -0.06
N ASN A 177 -4.17 12.35 0.00
CA ASN A 177 -4.73 13.71 0.04
C ASN A 177 -5.82 13.86 1.13
N GLY A 178 -5.63 13.22 2.29
CA GLY A 178 -6.57 13.29 3.41
C GLY A 178 -7.81 12.39 3.32
N LEU A 179 -8.01 11.67 2.22
CA LEU A 179 -9.06 10.67 2.10
C LEU A 179 -8.64 9.36 2.75
N GLU A 180 -9.57 8.70 3.42
CA GLU A 180 -9.36 7.47 4.18
C GLU A 180 -8.88 6.29 3.33
N GLY A 181 -8.34 5.26 3.97
CA GLY A 181 -7.83 4.06 3.32
C GLY A 181 -8.82 3.37 2.40
N ALA A 182 -10.09 3.36 2.77
CA ALA A 182 -11.19 2.82 1.96
C ALA A 182 -11.35 3.46 0.57
N TYR A 183 -10.81 4.67 0.39
CA TYR A 183 -10.80 5.39 -0.89
C TYR A 183 -9.52 5.19 -1.70
N SER A 184 -8.59 4.39 -1.21
CA SER A 184 -7.30 4.10 -1.83
C SER A 184 -7.26 2.69 -2.36
N GLN A 185 -7.03 2.52 -3.67
CA GLN A 185 -6.90 1.19 -4.24
C GLN A 185 -5.44 0.76 -4.28
N ILE A 186 -5.16 -0.42 -3.71
CA ILE A 186 -3.83 -1.01 -3.67
C ILE A 186 -3.75 -2.12 -4.70
N LEU A 187 -2.72 -2.04 -5.55
CA LEU A 187 -2.49 -2.97 -6.64
C LEU A 187 -1.10 -3.58 -6.53
N ILE A 188 -0.95 -4.81 -7.02
CA ILE A 188 0.35 -5.41 -7.31
C ILE A 188 0.41 -5.73 -8.79
N ASP A 189 1.42 -5.19 -9.48
CA ASP A 189 1.57 -5.28 -10.94
C ASP A 189 0.27 -4.91 -11.70
N SER A 190 -0.37 -3.80 -11.28
CA SER A 190 -1.62 -3.25 -11.84
C SER A 190 -2.87 -4.14 -11.66
N ARG A 191 -2.87 -5.04 -10.68
CA ARG A 191 -4.00 -5.91 -10.36
C ARG A 191 -4.46 -5.68 -8.94
N SER A 192 -5.77 -5.61 -8.76
CA SER A 192 -6.35 -5.56 -7.42
C SER A 192 -6.10 -6.89 -6.74
N VAL A 193 -5.30 -6.88 -5.70
CA VAL A 193 -4.90 -8.08 -4.95
C VAL A 193 -5.43 -7.99 -3.52
N PHE A 194 -5.80 -6.80 -3.10
CA PHE A 194 -6.34 -6.58 -1.76
C PHE A 194 -7.85 -6.44 -1.85
N SER A 195 -8.52 -7.44 -1.30
CA SER A 195 -9.94 -7.37 -1.00
C SER A 195 -10.20 -6.39 0.14
N ALA A 196 -11.46 -6.17 0.37
CA ALA A 196 -11.95 -5.56 1.59
C ALA A 196 -11.31 -6.13 2.88
N LEU A 197 -10.97 -7.42 2.88
CA LEU A 197 -10.45 -8.10 4.07
C LEU A 197 -8.96 -7.93 4.32
N ALA A 198 -8.16 -7.72 3.27
CA ALA A 198 -6.70 -7.62 3.36
C ALA A 198 -6.17 -6.20 3.12
N GLY A 199 -7.04 -5.26 2.76
CA GLY A 199 -6.66 -3.93 2.32
C GLY A 199 -5.92 -3.12 3.37
N VAL A 200 -6.20 -3.35 4.62
CA VAL A 200 -5.68 -2.55 5.73
C VAL A 200 -4.41 -3.16 6.33
N TYR A 201 -4.49 -4.39 6.79
CA TYR A 201 -3.31 -5.05 7.38
C TYR A 201 -2.28 -5.48 6.32
N GLY A 202 -2.71 -5.61 5.07
CA GLY A 202 -1.87 -6.03 3.95
C GLY A 202 -0.67 -5.12 3.65
N LEU A 203 -0.72 -3.85 4.02
CA LEU A 203 0.38 -2.90 3.75
C LEU A 203 1.67 -3.27 4.49
N GLU A 204 1.58 -3.71 5.73
CA GLU A 204 2.75 -4.14 6.50
C GLU A 204 3.24 -5.53 6.09
N GLN A 205 2.38 -6.31 5.43
CA GLN A 205 2.71 -7.67 5.01
C GLN A 205 3.50 -7.73 3.70
N ILE A 206 3.64 -6.60 2.98
CA ILE A 206 4.40 -6.52 1.75
C ILE A 206 5.85 -6.16 2.08
N PRO A 207 6.81 -7.12 1.98
CA PRO A 207 8.20 -6.87 2.30
C PRO A 207 8.86 -5.97 1.25
N ALA A 208 9.70 -5.04 1.71
CA ALA A 208 10.48 -4.17 0.82
C ALA A 208 11.36 -4.95 -0.16
N SER A 209 11.78 -6.17 0.21
CA SER A 209 12.64 -7.04 -0.62
C SER A 209 12.00 -7.43 -1.95
N MET A 210 10.67 -7.48 -2.06
CA MET A 210 9.97 -7.79 -3.31
C MET A 210 9.69 -6.56 -4.19
N ILE A 211 9.80 -5.35 -3.63
CA ILE A 211 9.40 -4.11 -4.29
C ILE A 211 10.53 -3.60 -5.19
N GLU A 212 10.23 -3.40 -6.47
CA GLU A 212 11.08 -2.64 -7.40
C GLU A 212 10.84 -1.14 -7.23
N ARG A 213 9.56 -0.77 -7.28
CA ARG A 213 9.08 0.58 -7.04
C ARG A 213 7.60 0.58 -6.67
N VAL A 214 7.14 1.65 -6.06
CA VAL A 214 5.72 1.92 -5.84
C VAL A 214 5.32 3.14 -6.65
N GLU A 215 4.31 2.98 -7.48
CA GLU A 215 3.74 4.05 -8.29
C GLU A 215 2.47 4.56 -7.62
N VAL A 216 2.41 5.86 -7.34
CA VAL A 216 1.26 6.48 -6.71
C VAL A 216 0.62 7.47 -7.67
N MET A 217 -0.65 7.20 -8.01
CA MET A 217 -1.51 8.09 -8.77
C MET A 217 -2.55 8.67 -7.83
N ARG A 218 -2.59 9.99 -7.69
CA ARG A 218 -3.53 10.69 -6.83
C ARG A 218 -4.75 11.14 -7.62
N GLY A 219 -5.90 11.27 -6.92
CA GLY A 219 -7.20 11.57 -7.55
C GLY A 219 -7.86 10.32 -8.15
N GLY A 220 -9.04 10.47 -8.73
CA GLY A 220 -9.86 9.35 -9.21
C GLY A 220 -9.16 8.43 -10.20
N GLY A 221 -9.01 7.16 -9.83
CA GLY A 221 -8.39 6.11 -10.65
C GLY A 221 -9.38 5.10 -11.23
N SER A 222 -10.68 5.26 -10.94
CA SER A 222 -11.69 4.23 -11.26
C SER A 222 -11.85 3.99 -12.76
N ALA A 223 -11.56 4.99 -13.59
CA ALA A 223 -11.57 4.83 -15.05
C ALA A 223 -10.57 3.78 -15.58
N LEU A 224 -9.59 3.39 -14.78
CA LEU A 224 -8.63 2.32 -15.11
C LEU A 224 -8.79 1.10 -14.23
N PHE A 225 -9.03 1.32 -12.93
CA PHE A 225 -8.85 0.28 -11.92
C PHE A 225 -10.16 -0.08 -11.20
N GLY A 226 -11.28 0.58 -11.52
CA GLY A 226 -12.60 0.26 -11.00
C GLY A 226 -12.89 0.80 -9.61
N SER A 227 -13.68 0.08 -8.83
CA SER A 227 -14.16 0.47 -7.51
C SER A 227 -13.03 0.79 -6.51
N SER A 228 -13.31 1.67 -5.55
CA SER A 228 -12.41 2.10 -4.46
C SER A 228 -11.24 3.01 -4.86
N ALA A 229 -11.04 3.32 -6.14
CA ALA A 229 -10.01 4.25 -6.58
C ALA A 229 -10.53 5.72 -6.58
N ILE A 230 -11.11 6.17 -5.48
CA ILE A 230 -11.64 7.54 -5.31
C ILE A 230 -10.51 8.51 -4.97
N GLY A 231 -9.71 8.21 -3.96
CA GLY A 231 -8.58 9.02 -3.49
C GLY A 231 -7.34 8.84 -4.34
N GLY A 232 -7.16 7.66 -4.90
CA GLY A 232 -6.01 7.32 -5.73
C GLY A 232 -5.73 5.84 -5.81
N VAL A 233 -4.58 5.55 -6.42
CA VAL A 233 -4.08 4.19 -6.64
C VAL A 233 -2.64 4.10 -6.17
N ILE A 234 -2.32 3.07 -5.41
CA ILE A 234 -0.98 2.67 -5.00
C ILE A 234 -0.66 1.36 -5.71
N ASN A 235 0.21 1.40 -6.71
CA ASN A 235 0.56 0.24 -7.50
C ASN A 235 1.99 -0.21 -7.19
N ILE A 236 2.12 -1.37 -6.59
CA ILE A 236 3.39 -2.01 -6.26
C ILE A 236 3.88 -2.75 -7.50
N ILE A 237 5.02 -2.34 -8.03
CA ILE A 237 5.71 -3.04 -9.10
C ILE A 237 6.73 -3.96 -8.47
N THR A 238 6.59 -5.25 -8.72
CA THR A 238 7.46 -6.28 -8.16
C THR A 238 8.76 -6.41 -8.95
N LYS A 239 9.85 -6.75 -8.28
CA LYS A 239 11.16 -6.99 -8.91
C LYS A 239 11.06 -8.09 -9.97
N GLU A 240 11.73 -7.87 -11.09
CA GLU A 240 11.90 -8.87 -12.12
C GLU A 240 13.35 -9.43 -12.08
N PRO A 241 13.54 -10.74 -12.04
CA PRO A 241 14.88 -11.32 -12.02
C PRO A 241 15.59 -11.10 -13.36
N LEU A 242 16.66 -10.31 -13.36
CA LEU A 242 17.45 -9.98 -14.55
C LEU A 242 18.79 -10.72 -14.60
N ARG A 243 19.28 -11.14 -13.44
CA ARG A 243 20.52 -11.92 -13.25
C ARG A 243 20.36 -12.88 -12.09
N SER A 244 21.18 -13.91 -12.04
CA SER A 244 21.29 -14.75 -10.86
C SER A 244 21.97 -13.96 -9.75
N SER A 245 21.34 -13.92 -8.59
CA SER A 245 21.80 -13.15 -7.42
C SER A 245 21.10 -13.62 -6.16
N GLY A 246 21.67 -13.31 -5.02
CA GLY A 246 21.07 -13.60 -3.72
C GLY A 246 21.33 -12.45 -2.75
N SER A 247 20.38 -12.21 -1.85
CA SER A 247 20.51 -11.25 -0.77
C SER A 247 19.80 -11.79 0.46
N ILE A 248 20.44 -11.70 1.62
CA ILE A 248 19.83 -11.98 2.92
C ILE A 248 20.13 -10.84 3.86
N THR A 249 19.11 -10.37 4.55
CA THR A 249 19.22 -9.29 5.52
C THR A 249 18.69 -9.76 6.86
N GLN A 250 19.47 -9.51 7.93
CA GLN A 250 19.07 -9.69 9.31
C GLN A 250 19.06 -8.34 10.00
N THR A 251 17.94 -7.95 10.60
CA THR A 251 17.78 -6.75 11.41
C THR A 251 17.37 -7.11 12.82
N LEU A 252 17.97 -6.45 13.79
CA LEU A 252 17.58 -6.48 15.20
C LEU A 252 17.19 -5.06 15.61
N THR A 253 15.99 -4.87 16.15
CA THR A 253 15.45 -3.58 16.56
C THR A 253 14.97 -3.65 18.00
N SER A 254 15.39 -2.72 18.85
CA SER A 254 14.98 -2.60 20.25
C SER A 254 14.24 -1.29 20.47
N PHE A 255 13.12 -1.33 21.19
CA PHE A 255 12.22 -0.20 21.44
C PHE A 255 12.45 0.38 22.82
N ASP A 256 12.29 1.70 22.95
CA ASP A 256 12.34 2.42 24.23
C ASP A 256 11.00 2.23 24.95
N GLU A 257 10.99 1.48 26.03
CA GLU A 257 9.83 1.13 26.85
C GLU A 257 9.91 1.82 28.21
N HIS A 258 8.85 1.74 29.01
CA HIS A 258 8.79 2.28 30.36
C HIS A 258 9.96 1.82 31.25
N LYS A 259 10.40 0.56 31.14
CA LYS A 259 11.49 -0.03 31.94
C LYS A 259 12.86 -0.03 31.24
N GLY A 260 13.01 0.70 30.15
CA GLY A 260 14.21 0.72 29.30
C GLY A 260 13.98 0.12 27.94
N TYR A 261 15.01 -0.42 27.28
CA TYR A 261 14.86 -1.00 25.95
C TYR A 261 14.31 -2.42 26.01
N SER A 262 13.33 -2.70 25.12
CA SER A 262 12.70 -4.01 24.96
C SER A 262 13.66 -5.09 24.46
N SER A 263 13.22 -6.33 24.57
CA SER A 263 13.82 -7.44 23.83
C SER A 263 13.81 -7.16 22.34
N PRO A 264 14.91 -7.40 21.60
CA PRO A 264 15.00 -7.05 20.20
C PRO A 264 13.94 -7.76 19.34
N MET A 265 13.21 -6.98 18.55
CA MET A 265 12.49 -7.50 17.40
C MET A 265 13.49 -8.04 16.39
N SER A 266 13.24 -9.21 15.84
CA SER A 266 14.05 -9.83 14.81
C SER A 266 13.32 -9.83 13.47
N THR A 267 13.97 -9.27 12.44
CA THR A 267 13.47 -9.32 11.06
C THR A 267 14.54 -9.95 10.17
N THR A 268 14.20 -11.07 9.54
CA THR A 268 15.03 -11.71 8.51
C THR A 268 14.32 -11.59 7.17
N SER A 269 14.98 -11.07 6.16
CA SER A 269 14.44 -11.04 4.79
C SER A 269 15.44 -11.61 3.80
N PHE A 270 14.94 -12.22 2.73
CA PHE A 270 15.78 -12.73 1.66
C PHE A 270 15.15 -12.49 0.30
N ASN A 271 16.01 -12.50 -0.71
CA ASN A 271 15.67 -12.44 -2.12
C ASN A 271 16.71 -13.25 -2.89
N ALA A 272 16.29 -14.19 -3.71
CA ALA A 272 17.18 -15.01 -4.53
C ALA A 272 16.61 -15.15 -5.94
N SER A 273 17.46 -14.97 -6.93
CA SER A 273 17.09 -15.02 -8.35
C SER A 273 17.99 -15.98 -9.11
N LEU A 274 17.39 -16.78 -9.98
CA LEU A 274 18.07 -17.65 -10.92
C LEU A 274 17.60 -17.30 -12.34
N VAL A 275 18.55 -17.06 -13.24
CA VAL A 275 18.26 -16.70 -14.64
C VAL A 275 19.02 -17.70 -15.53
N SER A 276 18.30 -18.28 -16.51
CA SER A 276 18.91 -19.19 -17.48
C SER A 276 19.98 -18.48 -18.33
N GLU A 277 20.97 -19.22 -18.82
CA GLU A 277 22.06 -18.67 -19.65
C GLU A 277 21.56 -17.95 -20.89
N ASP A 278 20.51 -18.49 -21.52
CA ASP A 278 19.85 -17.88 -22.67
C ASP A 278 18.88 -16.76 -22.29
N ARG A 279 18.68 -16.50 -20.99
CA ARG A 279 17.79 -15.48 -20.39
C ARG A 279 16.33 -15.60 -20.83
N ARG A 280 15.91 -16.78 -21.25
CA ARG A 280 14.52 -17.07 -21.60
C ARG A 280 13.68 -17.40 -20.40
N ALA A 281 14.26 -17.98 -19.37
CA ALA A 281 13.58 -18.32 -18.13
C ALA A 281 14.26 -17.67 -16.93
N ALA A 282 13.48 -17.27 -15.95
CA ALA A 282 13.99 -16.88 -14.65
C ALA A 282 13.00 -17.23 -13.55
N LEU A 283 13.57 -17.43 -12.37
CA LEU A 283 12.88 -17.71 -11.13
C LEU A 283 13.42 -16.79 -10.05
N MET A 284 12.55 -16.17 -9.27
CA MET A 284 12.90 -15.42 -8.06
C MET A 284 12.09 -15.96 -6.89
N ALA A 285 12.74 -16.18 -5.78
CA ALA A 285 12.11 -16.42 -4.48
C ALA A 285 12.44 -15.26 -3.55
N PHE A 286 11.48 -14.85 -2.76
CA PHE A 286 11.65 -13.80 -1.76
C PHE A 286 10.84 -14.12 -0.51
N GLY A 287 11.23 -13.59 0.62
CA GLY A 287 10.51 -13.82 1.86
C GLY A 287 10.99 -12.93 3.00
N GLN A 288 10.18 -12.91 4.06
CA GLN A 288 10.46 -12.19 5.28
C GLN A 288 9.88 -12.94 6.47
N HIS A 289 10.61 -12.94 7.57
CA HIS A 289 10.13 -13.34 8.89
C HIS A 289 10.40 -12.21 9.87
N SER A 290 9.37 -11.78 10.58
CA SER A 290 9.48 -10.76 11.63
C SER A 290 8.80 -11.27 12.90
N ALA A 291 9.44 -11.02 14.04
CA ALA A 291 8.89 -11.36 15.36
C ALA A 291 9.20 -10.23 16.36
N ARG A 292 8.16 -9.76 17.04
CA ARG A 292 8.22 -8.73 18.09
C ARG A 292 7.32 -9.14 19.23
N HIS A 293 7.75 -8.94 20.47
CA HIS A 293 6.89 -8.99 21.65
C HIS A 293 5.96 -7.76 21.69
N GLY A 294 4.92 -7.81 22.51
CA GLY A 294 4.10 -6.62 22.82
C GLY A 294 4.96 -5.57 23.52
N VAL A 295 4.74 -4.31 23.16
CA VAL A 295 5.48 -3.16 23.72
C VAL A 295 4.51 -2.31 24.53
N ASP A 296 4.79 -2.17 25.82
CA ASP A 296 4.10 -1.30 26.77
C ASP A 296 4.99 -0.06 27.00
N VAL A 297 4.60 1.06 26.41
CA VAL A 297 5.42 2.28 26.40
C VAL A 297 5.22 3.12 27.65
N ASP A 298 4.02 3.16 28.20
CA ASP A 298 3.64 4.01 29.31
C ASP A 298 3.62 3.30 30.66
N GLY A 299 3.71 1.98 30.68
CA GLY A 299 3.87 1.16 31.88
C GLY A 299 2.57 0.81 32.59
N ASP A 300 1.43 0.90 31.90
CA ASP A 300 0.10 0.61 32.47
C ASP A 300 -0.26 -0.90 32.42
N GLY A 301 0.60 -1.73 31.82
CA GLY A 301 0.39 -3.18 31.66
C GLY A 301 -0.38 -3.56 30.41
N PHE A 302 -0.75 -2.60 29.56
CA PHE A 302 -1.39 -2.79 28.28
C PHE A 302 -0.44 -2.39 27.14
N THR A 303 -0.50 -3.08 26.01
CA THR A 303 0.40 -2.78 24.91
C THR A 303 -0.10 -1.62 24.06
N GLU A 304 0.79 -0.68 23.70
CA GLU A 304 0.58 0.30 22.63
C GLU A 304 1.01 -0.24 21.28
N MET A 305 1.92 -1.22 21.26
CA MET A 305 2.26 -1.97 20.05
C MET A 305 2.00 -3.45 20.31
N PRO A 306 1.14 -4.11 19.50
CA PRO A 306 0.81 -5.52 19.71
C PRO A 306 2.01 -6.44 19.51
N GLU A 307 1.98 -7.63 20.11
CA GLU A 307 2.82 -8.74 19.69
C GLU A 307 2.60 -9.01 18.20
N LEU A 308 3.67 -9.22 17.46
CA LEU A 308 3.65 -9.49 16.02
C LEU A 308 4.52 -10.69 15.68
N LYS A 309 3.96 -11.65 14.96
CA LYS A 309 4.70 -12.71 14.29
C LYS A 309 4.23 -12.79 12.84
N GLN A 310 5.13 -12.50 11.91
CA GLN A 310 4.81 -12.42 10.48
C GLN A 310 5.76 -13.30 9.69
N ARG A 311 5.22 -13.98 8.69
CA ARG A 311 5.99 -14.78 7.72
C ARG A 311 5.41 -14.52 6.34
N SER A 312 6.27 -14.21 5.38
CA SER A 312 5.90 -14.11 3.98
C SER A 312 6.88 -14.91 3.14
N LEU A 313 6.35 -15.57 2.11
CA LEU A 313 7.10 -16.28 1.10
C LEU A 313 6.44 -16.04 -0.26
N GLY A 314 7.24 -15.70 -1.26
CA GLY A 314 6.76 -15.55 -2.62
C GLY A 314 7.73 -16.14 -3.62
N VAL A 315 7.17 -16.56 -4.75
CA VAL A 315 7.91 -17.07 -5.90
C VAL A 315 7.37 -16.39 -7.15
N ARG A 316 8.25 -15.88 -7.99
CA ARG A 316 7.94 -15.27 -9.28
C ARG A 316 8.79 -15.91 -10.35
N ALA A 317 8.17 -16.30 -11.46
CA ALA A 317 8.87 -16.87 -12.59
C ALA A 317 8.39 -16.24 -13.89
N TYR A 318 9.28 -16.18 -14.87
CA TYR A 318 8.86 -15.88 -16.23
C TYR A 318 9.50 -16.84 -17.22
N TYR A 319 8.80 -17.01 -18.36
CA TYR A 319 9.30 -17.69 -19.52
C TYR A 319 9.00 -16.89 -20.79
N LYS A 320 10.04 -16.55 -21.56
CA LYS A 320 9.92 -15.86 -22.86
C LYS A 320 9.61 -16.90 -23.93
N THR A 321 8.32 -16.99 -24.28
CA THR A 321 7.83 -17.98 -25.26
C THR A 321 8.26 -17.64 -26.69
N GLY A 322 8.56 -16.38 -26.96
CA GLY A 322 9.04 -15.87 -28.24
C GLY A 322 9.74 -14.52 -28.12
N LEU A 323 10.13 -13.95 -29.25
CA LEU A 323 10.80 -12.64 -29.31
C LEU A 323 9.90 -11.51 -28.79
N TYR A 324 8.58 -11.66 -28.89
CA TYR A 324 7.57 -10.67 -28.53
C TYR A 324 6.56 -11.19 -27.52
N SER A 325 6.81 -12.35 -26.92
CA SER A 325 5.85 -12.97 -26.00
C SER A 325 6.52 -13.49 -24.74
N LYS A 326 5.86 -13.24 -23.59
CA LYS A 326 6.34 -13.61 -22.26
C LYS A 326 5.17 -14.10 -21.39
N LEU A 327 5.36 -15.22 -20.73
CA LEU A 327 4.50 -15.71 -19.67
C LEU A 327 5.15 -15.38 -18.32
N THR A 328 4.41 -14.79 -17.41
CA THR A 328 4.85 -14.51 -16.02
C THR A 328 3.87 -15.15 -15.06
N GLY A 329 4.38 -15.84 -14.06
CA GLY A 329 3.60 -16.42 -12.97
C GLY A 329 4.15 -15.98 -11.62
N GLU A 330 3.25 -15.80 -10.65
CA GLU A 330 3.61 -15.45 -9.28
C GLU A 330 2.71 -16.19 -8.29
N TYR A 331 3.28 -16.60 -7.18
CA TYR A 331 2.55 -17.11 -6.03
C TYR A 331 3.12 -16.49 -4.76
N ARG A 332 2.24 -16.16 -3.80
CA ARG A 332 2.58 -15.58 -2.49
C ARG A 332 1.78 -16.25 -1.39
N SER A 333 2.43 -16.48 -0.27
CA SER A 333 1.82 -16.93 0.97
C SER A 333 2.27 -16.03 2.10
N MET A 334 1.33 -15.52 2.88
CA MET A 334 1.59 -14.66 4.03
C MET A 334 0.82 -15.19 5.23
N GLN A 335 1.46 -15.18 6.38
CA GLN A 335 0.87 -15.52 7.66
C GLN A 335 1.24 -14.43 8.65
N GLU A 336 0.25 -13.97 9.40
CA GLU A 336 0.45 -12.96 10.42
C GLU A 336 -0.33 -13.33 11.67
N TYR A 337 0.28 -13.08 12.81
CA TYR A 337 -0.34 -13.16 14.13
C TYR A 337 -0.10 -11.82 14.82
N ARG A 338 -1.16 -11.23 15.37
CA ARG A 338 -1.12 -10.02 16.20
C ARG A 338 -1.94 -10.26 17.46
N ARG A 339 -1.44 -9.77 18.59
CA ARG A 339 -2.10 -9.84 19.88
C ARG A 339 -1.75 -8.59 20.69
N GLY A 340 -2.74 -7.77 20.99
CA GLY A 340 -2.59 -6.61 21.87
C GLY A 340 -3.60 -6.61 23.02
N GLY A 341 -3.43 -5.66 23.91
CA GLY A 341 -4.09 -5.54 25.18
C GLY A 341 -3.18 -5.95 26.32
N ASP A 342 -3.73 -6.58 27.36
CA ASP A 342 -3.00 -7.06 28.53
C ASP A 342 -2.88 -8.59 28.54
N ARG A 343 -2.08 -9.10 29.50
CA ARG A 343 -1.97 -10.55 29.79
C ARG A 343 -1.74 -11.38 28.54
N LEU A 344 -0.74 -11.00 27.74
CA LEU A 344 -0.47 -11.62 26.43
C LEU A 344 -0.13 -13.12 26.52
N GLU A 345 0.33 -13.60 27.67
CA GLU A 345 0.65 -14.99 27.96
C GLU A 345 -0.57 -15.88 28.20
N TYR A 346 -1.77 -15.28 28.42
CA TYR A 346 -3.02 -16.00 28.64
C TYR A 346 -3.89 -15.98 27.38
N SER A 347 -4.93 -16.80 27.39
CA SER A 347 -5.93 -16.80 26.33
C SER A 347 -6.66 -15.44 26.23
N PRO A 348 -7.07 -14.98 25.04
CA PRO A 348 -7.68 -13.66 24.86
C PRO A 348 -8.87 -13.38 25.79
N TYR A 349 -9.72 -14.39 26.08
CA TYR A 349 -10.89 -14.25 26.97
C TYR A 349 -10.53 -14.08 28.45
N GLN A 350 -9.27 -14.29 28.84
CA GLN A 350 -8.77 -14.09 30.22
C GLN A 350 -8.15 -12.72 30.43
N ALA A 351 -8.05 -11.92 29.39
CA ALA A 351 -7.53 -10.56 29.46
C ALA A 351 -8.62 -9.55 29.83
N GLN A 352 -8.21 -8.41 30.36
CA GLN A 352 -9.11 -7.28 30.53
C GLN A 352 -9.46 -6.65 29.17
N ILE A 353 -8.47 -6.51 28.28
CA ILE A 353 -8.66 -6.15 26.89
C ILE A 353 -7.84 -7.10 26.01
N ALA A 354 -8.48 -7.65 25.00
CA ALA A 354 -7.81 -8.48 24.01
C ALA A 354 -8.27 -8.17 22.60
N GLU A 355 -7.31 -7.83 21.75
CA GLU A 355 -7.48 -7.85 20.30
C GLU A 355 -6.48 -8.83 19.71
N TYR A 356 -7.01 -9.85 19.08
CA TYR A 356 -6.24 -10.93 18.46
C TYR A 356 -6.63 -11.06 17.00
N LEU A 357 -5.63 -11.15 16.14
CA LEU A 357 -5.80 -11.34 14.71
C LEU A 357 -4.79 -12.37 14.19
N GLN A 358 -5.28 -13.30 13.41
CA GLN A 358 -4.45 -14.23 12.67
C GLN A 358 -4.89 -14.27 11.20
N HIS A 359 -4.00 -13.89 10.30
CA HIS A 359 -4.25 -13.88 8.86
C HIS A 359 -3.46 -14.99 8.16
N PHE A 360 -4.13 -15.69 7.24
CA PHE A 360 -3.52 -16.58 6.27
C PHE A 360 -3.94 -16.12 4.88
N ILE A 361 -3.00 -15.57 4.13
CA ILE A 361 -3.23 -14.99 2.81
C ILE A 361 -2.43 -15.79 1.79
N ASN A 362 -3.12 -16.34 0.80
CA ASN A 362 -2.52 -17.04 -0.32
C ASN A 362 -3.02 -16.43 -1.61
N GLY A 363 -2.10 -16.02 -2.48
CA GLY A 363 -2.45 -15.39 -3.73
C GLY A 363 -1.52 -15.77 -4.86
N GLY A 364 -2.04 -15.71 -6.07
CA GLY A 364 -1.22 -15.95 -7.25
C GLY A 364 -1.75 -15.24 -8.47
N SER A 365 -0.89 -15.10 -9.47
CA SER A 365 -1.25 -14.47 -10.73
C SER A 365 -0.53 -15.12 -11.91
N LEU A 366 -1.18 -15.08 -13.07
CA LEU A 366 -0.61 -15.43 -14.36
C LEU A 366 -0.82 -14.25 -15.31
N LYS A 367 0.19 -13.94 -16.10
CA LYS A 367 0.14 -12.91 -17.15
C LYS A 367 0.82 -13.39 -18.40
N PHE A 368 0.16 -13.23 -19.53
CA PHE A 368 0.74 -13.49 -20.85
C PHE A 368 0.74 -12.20 -21.67
N ASP A 369 1.91 -11.74 -22.04
CA ASP A 369 2.11 -10.56 -22.89
C ASP A 369 2.50 -11.01 -24.31
N LEU A 370 1.84 -10.45 -25.32
CA LEU A 370 2.08 -10.71 -26.73
C LEU A 370 2.14 -9.41 -27.51
N GLY A 371 3.30 -9.07 -28.02
CA GLY A 371 3.52 -7.95 -28.93
C GLY A 371 3.56 -8.37 -30.40
N SER A 372 3.19 -7.46 -31.30
CA SER A 372 3.39 -7.67 -32.75
C SER A 372 4.81 -7.31 -33.17
N ARG A 373 5.29 -7.92 -34.26
CA ARG A 373 6.60 -7.61 -34.87
C ARG A 373 6.71 -6.13 -35.30
N SER A 374 5.59 -5.53 -35.66
CA SER A 374 5.53 -4.12 -36.06
C SER A 374 5.67 -3.17 -34.83
N GLY A 375 5.53 -3.69 -33.60
CA GLY A 375 5.47 -2.92 -32.37
C GLY A 375 4.21 -2.04 -32.25
N LYS A 376 3.22 -2.26 -33.13
CA LYS A 376 1.96 -1.52 -33.13
C LYS A 376 0.91 -2.13 -32.21
N ASP A 377 0.95 -3.44 -32.03
CA ASP A 377 -0.04 -4.18 -31.25
C ASP A 377 0.59 -4.79 -30.02
N ASN A 378 -0.11 -4.73 -28.91
CA ASN A 378 0.25 -5.40 -27.67
C ASN A 378 -1.02 -5.94 -27.00
N LEU A 379 -1.04 -7.24 -26.74
CA LEU A 379 -2.11 -7.94 -26.01
C LEU A 379 -1.55 -8.46 -24.68
N SER A 380 -2.20 -8.12 -23.59
CA SER A 380 -1.95 -8.67 -22.25
C SER A 380 -3.17 -9.44 -21.79
N LEU A 381 -3.01 -10.72 -21.50
CA LEU A 381 -4.01 -11.55 -20.84
C LEU A 381 -3.55 -11.82 -19.41
N TYR A 382 -4.44 -11.73 -18.45
CA TYR A 382 -4.08 -11.95 -17.05
C TYR A 382 -5.21 -12.58 -16.25
N ALA A 383 -4.81 -13.30 -15.23
CA ALA A 383 -5.69 -13.82 -14.19
C ALA A 383 -4.96 -13.75 -12.84
N SER A 384 -5.68 -13.44 -11.79
CA SER A 384 -5.17 -13.46 -10.42
C SER A 384 -6.26 -13.93 -9.47
N ALA A 385 -5.85 -14.55 -8.36
CA ALA A 385 -6.75 -14.90 -7.28
C ALA A 385 -6.02 -14.76 -5.94
N GLN A 386 -6.75 -14.39 -4.91
CA GLN A 386 -6.28 -14.32 -3.53
C GLN A 386 -7.34 -14.88 -2.59
N HIS A 387 -6.91 -15.72 -1.70
CA HIS A 387 -7.71 -16.26 -0.62
C HIS A 387 -7.19 -15.72 0.72
N VAL A 388 -8.10 -15.24 1.56
CA VAL A 388 -7.81 -14.73 2.90
C VAL A 388 -8.64 -15.50 3.91
N LEU A 389 -7.98 -16.11 4.88
CA LEU A 389 -8.60 -16.64 6.08
C LEU A 389 -8.13 -15.78 7.26
N ARG A 390 -9.06 -15.14 7.94
CA ARG A 390 -8.82 -14.37 9.17
C ARG A 390 -9.49 -15.07 10.35
N ARG A 391 -8.75 -15.23 11.42
CA ARG A 391 -9.29 -15.51 12.75
C ARG A 391 -9.11 -14.25 13.58
N SER A 392 -10.12 -13.90 14.34
CA SER A 392 -10.12 -12.69 15.16
C SER A 392 -10.75 -12.95 16.51
N TYR A 393 -10.36 -12.19 17.49
CA TYR A 393 -11.03 -12.06 18.77
C TYR A 393 -11.02 -10.58 19.15
N TYR A 394 -12.18 -10.07 19.48
CA TYR A 394 -12.35 -8.70 19.96
C TYR A 394 -13.17 -8.77 21.25
N GLY A 395 -12.55 -8.52 22.38
CA GLY A 395 -13.22 -8.65 23.66
C GLY A 395 -12.34 -8.30 24.82
N GLY A 396 -12.81 -8.63 25.98
CA GLY A 396 -12.16 -8.36 27.27
C GLY A 396 -13.19 -8.28 28.40
N GLY A 397 -12.84 -7.55 29.45
CA GLY A 397 -13.71 -7.29 30.58
C GLY A 397 -13.41 -8.14 31.80
N ASP A 398 -12.16 -8.63 31.93
CA ASP A 398 -11.70 -9.44 33.08
C ASP A 398 -12.67 -10.58 33.44
N PHE A 399 -13.00 -11.28 32.37
CA PHE A 399 -13.99 -12.35 32.41
C PHE A 399 -13.85 -13.31 33.62
N ALA A 400 -12.61 -13.72 33.93
CA ALA A 400 -12.40 -14.69 35.02
C ALA A 400 -12.68 -14.06 36.38
N ALA A 401 -12.30 -12.82 36.62
CA ALA A 401 -12.54 -12.12 37.89
C ALA A 401 -14.03 -11.75 38.02
N ASN A 402 -14.65 -11.23 36.97
CA ASN A 402 -16.07 -10.87 36.96
C ASN A 402 -16.97 -12.10 37.07
N LEU A 403 -16.59 -13.21 36.41
CA LEU A 403 -17.31 -14.48 36.57
C LEU A 403 -17.22 -14.99 38.00
N LEU A 404 -16.02 -15.02 38.58
CA LEU A 404 -15.84 -15.49 39.96
C LEU A 404 -16.58 -14.60 40.96
N ASN A 405 -16.57 -13.30 40.79
CA ASN A 405 -17.27 -12.35 41.63
C ASN A 405 -18.80 -12.45 41.45
N SER A 406 -19.28 -12.51 40.19
CA SER A 406 -20.72 -12.64 39.93
C SER A 406 -21.29 -14.00 40.40
N ILE A 407 -20.53 -15.09 40.29
CA ILE A 407 -20.93 -16.39 40.84
C ILE A 407 -20.95 -16.34 42.36
N LYS A 408 -20.07 -15.57 43.01
CA LYS A 408 -20.06 -15.44 44.48
C LYS A 408 -21.17 -14.52 44.97
N GLU A 409 -21.43 -13.42 44.30
CA GLU A 409 -22.36 -12.39 44.76
C GLU A 409 -23.79 -12.62 44.25
N ASN A 410 -23.99 -13.10 43.05
CA ASN A 410 -25.32 -13.40 42.49
C ASN A 410 -25.25 -14.45 41.37
N PRO A 411 -25.25 -15.74 41.73
CA PRO A 411 -25.04 -16.82 40.77
C PRO A 411 -26.17 -16.98 39.71
N THR A 412 -27.28 -16.26 39.87
CA THR A 412 -28.43 -16.27 38.95
C THR A 412 -28.54 -15.02 38.07
N SER A 413 -27.57 -14.13 38.11
CA SER A 413 -27.59 -12.91 37.28
C SER A 413 -27.45 -13.24 35.80
N GLU A 414 -28.53 -12.98 35.05
CA GLU A 414 -28.55 -13.14 33.60
C GLU A 414 -27.56 -12.21 32.91
N GLU A 415 -27.34 -11.04 33.46
CA GLU A 415 -26.35 -10.08 32.96
C GLU A 415 -24.91 -10.61 33.05
N ALA A 416 -24.54 -11.19 34.22
CA ALA A 416 -23.25 -11.81 34.42
C ALA A 416 -23.03 -12.99 33.45
N TYR A 417 -24.07 -13.86 33.30
CA TYR A 417 -24.02 -14.95 32.34
C TYR A 417 -23.84 -14.47 30.91
N ASN A 418 -24.53 -13.42 30.49
CA ASN A 418 -24.44 -12.86 29.14
C ASN A 418 -23.07 -12.23 28.88
N LYS A 419 -22.47 -11.53 29.86
CA LYS A 419 -21.08 -11.00 29.76
C LYS A 419 -20.08 -12.15 29.55
N VAL A 420 -20.22 -13.20 30.32
CA VAL A 420 -19.42 -14.42 30.18
C VAL A 420 -19.56 -15.05 28.78
N LEU A 421 -20.79 -15.25 28.37
CA LEU A 421 -21.09 -15.88 27.08
C LEU A 421 -20.54 -15.01 25.92
N THR A 422 -20.70 -13.69 25.99
CA THR A 422 -20.19 -12.77 25.01
C THR A 422 -18.66 -12.85 24.91
N SER A 423 -17.95 -12.86 26.05
CA SER A 423 -16.49 -12.99 26.04
C SER A 423 -16.02 -14.31 25.42
N LEU A 424 -16.65 -15.42 25.77
CA LEU A 424 -16.31 -16.74 25.21
C LEU A 424 -16.66 -16.90 23.73
N THR A 425 -17.64 -16.16 23.24
CA THR A 425 -18.12 -16.26 21.84
C THR A 425 -17.62 -15.14 20.93
N SER A 426 -16.73 -14.27 21.42
CA SER A 426 -16.15 -13.15 20.66
C SER A 426 -15.12 -13.56 19.58
N ASP A 427 -14.87 -14.87 19.45
CA ASP A 427 -14.08 -15.40 18.35
C ASP A 427 -14.78 -15.19 17.01
N GLY A 428 -14.00 -14.82 16.00
CA GLY A 428 -14.47 -14.63 14.63
C GLY A 428 -13.65 -15.42 13.63
N ILE A 429 -14.30 -15.89 12.57
CA ILE A 429 -13.67 -16.48 11.39
C ILE A 429 -14.21 -15.79 10.16
N THR A 430 -13.31 -15.18 9.40
CA THR A 430 -13.64 -14.52 8.14
C THR A 430 -12.91 -15.23 7.01
N ASN A 431 -13.63 -15.57 5.95
CA ASN A 431 -13.10 -16.23 4.77
C ASN A 431 -13.44 -15.39 3.53
N GLY A 432 -12.44 -14.99 2.77
CA GLY A 432 -12.59 -14.19 1.55
C GLY A 432 -11.84 -14.80 0.37
N LEU A 433 -12.46 -14.75 -0.80
CA LEU A 433 -11.83 -15.08 -2.07
C LEU A 433 -12.04 -13.93 -3.04
N ASP A 434 -10.95 -13.43 -3.59
CA ASP A 434 -10.96 -12.44 -4.66
C ASP A 434 -10.29 -13.01 -5.89
N ALA A 435 -10.96 -12.92 -7.01
CA ALA A 435 -10.45 -13.35 -8.30
C ALA A 435 -10.68 -12.27 -9.35
N GLN A 436 -9.72 -12.09 -10.23
CA GLN A 436 -9.76 -11.16 -11.34
C GLN A 436 -9.20 -11.82 -12.59
N ALA A 437 -9.85 -11.62 -13.74
CA ALA A 437 -9.32 -11.99 -15.03
C ALA A 437 -9.63 -10.90 -16.04
N GLY A 438 -8.75 -10.71 -17.02
CA GLY A 438 -8.94 -9.66 -18.01
C GLY A 438 -8.00 -9.73 -19.18
N ALA A 439 -8.31 -8.89 -20.16
CA ALA A 439 -7.53 -8.67 -21.35
C ALA A 439 -7.35 -7.17 -21.58
N THR A 440 -6.16 -6.76 -21.97
CA THR A 440 -5.87 -5.40 -22.41
C THR A 440 -5.23 -5.47 -23.79
N TYR A 441 -5.81 -4.78 -24.77
CA TYR A 441 -5.28 -4.65 -26.12
C TYR A 441 -4.92 -3.21 -26.42
N ILE A 442 -3.72 -3.01 -26.93
CA ILE A 442 -3.19 -1.71 -27.29
C ILE A 442 -2.86 -1.73 -28.78
N HIS A 443 -3.38 -0.76 -29.52
CA HIS A 443 -3.09 -0.56 -30.93
C HIS A 443 -2.58 0.85 -31.21
N LYS A 444 -1.43 0.96 -31.85
CA LYS A 444 -0.88 2.25 -32.29
C LYS A 444 -1.46 2.62 -33.65
N LEU A 445 -2.39 3.54 -33.62
CA LEU A 445 -3.01 4.15 -34.79
C LEU A 445 -2.04 5.12 -35.51
N PRO A 446 -2.30 5.51 -36.75
CA PRO A 446 -1.61 6.64 -37.39
C PRO A 446 -1.67 7.92 -36.57
N TYR A 447 -0.82 8.89 -36.88
CA TYR A 447 -0.79 10.22 -36.29
C TYR A 447 -0.51 10.25 -34.78
N ASN A 448 0.31 9.31 -34.29
CA ASN A 448 0.73 9.21 -32.88
C ASN A 448 -0.43 9.02 -31.87
N VAL A 449 -1.46 8.30 -32.25
CA VAL A 449 -2.60 7.96 -31.41
C VAL A 449 -2.47 6.51 -30.98
N ASP A 450 -2.56 6.26 -29.67
CA ASP A 450 -2.69 4.92 -29.11
C ASP A 450 -4.15 4.68 -28.69
N LEU A 451 -4.72 3.56 -29.15
CA LEU A 451 -6.00 3.04 -28.69
C LEU A 451 -5.72 1.93 -27.68
N THR A 452 -6.31 2.04 -26.50
CA THR A 452 -6.30 0.99 -25.47
C THR A 452 -7.72 0.51 -25.23
N LEU A 453 -7.94 -0.80 -25.35
CA LEU A 453 -9.19 -1.48 -25.03
C LEU A 453 -8.94 -2.47 -23.90
N GLY A 454 -9.87 -2.60 -22.97
CA GLY A 454 -9.78 -3.57 -21.92
C GLY A 454 -11.11 -4.17 -21.52
N LEU A 455 -11.08 -5.46 -21.22
CA LEU A 455 -12.18 -6.22 -20.62
C LEU A 455 -11.69 -6.84 -19.33
N GLU A 456 -12.51 -6.79 -18.29
CA GLU A 456 -12.14 -7.27 -16.97
C GLU A 456 -13.35 -7.85 -16.24
N GLY A 457 -13.17 -8.98 -15.58
CA GLY A 457 -14.15 -9.57 -14.66
C GLY A 457 -13.52 -9.73 -13.29
N THR A 458 -14.25 -9.34 -12.25
CA THR A 458 -13.86 -9.58 -10.85
C THR A 458 -14.95 -10.38 -10.13
N TYR A 459 -14.52 -11.22 -9.23
CA TYR A 459 -15.35 -12.04 -8.37
C TYR A 459 -14.80 -11.98 -6.94
N SER A 460 -15.59 -11.47 -6.01
CA SER A 460 -15.21 -11.37 -4.61
C SER A 460 -16.26 -12.03 -3.73
N THR A 461 -15.80 -12.79 -2.74
CA THR A 461 -16.65 -13.37 -1.71
C THR A 461 -16.13 -13.00 -0.34
N LEU A 462 -17.03 -12.79 0.59
CA LEU A 462 -16.75 -12.57 1.99
C LEU A 462 -17.76 -13.36 2.84
N ASN A 463 -17.26 -14.29 3.64
CA ASN A 463 -18.05 -14.99 4.65
C ASN A 463 -17.44 -14.68 6.02
N ASP A 464 -18.15 -13.91 6.84
CA ASP A 464 -17.74 -13.53 8.19
C ASP A 464 -18.67 -14.13 9.22
N LYS A 465 -18.09 -14.88 10.16
CA LYS A 465 -18.76 -15.49 11.29
C LYS A 465 -18.12 -14.96 12.56
N SER A 466 -18.51 -13.77 12.94
CA SER A 466 -18.05 -13.11 14.15
C SER A 466 -19.03 -13.34 15.29
N GLY A 467 -18.58 -13.93 16.37
CA GLY A 467 -19.44 -14.23 17.53
C GLY A 467 -20.08 -12.99 18.13
N PHE A 468 -19.36 -11.85 18.13
CA PHE A 468 -19.90 -10.60 18.65
C PHE A 468 -21.03 -10.00 17.79
N ARG A 469 -21.16 -10.37 16.49
CA ARG A 469 -22.25 -9.87 15.63
C ARG A 469 -23.53 -10.65 15.72
N ARG A 470 -23.50 -11.86 16.21
CA ARG A 470 -24.60 -12.85 16.23
C ARG A 470 -25.29 -13.08 14.87
N SER A 471 -24.82 -12.41 13.81
CA SER A 471 -25.30 -12.58 12.44
C SER A 471 -24.12 -12.80 11.51
N ASN A 472 -24.19 -13.81 10.68
CA ASN A 472 -23.18 -14.05 9.65
C ASN A 472 -23.32 -13.01 8.54
N ILE A 473 -22.18 -12.56 8.01
CA ILE A 473 -22.13 -11.81 6.76
C ILE A 473 -21.72 -12.78 5.66
N ASP A 474 -22.54 -12.93 4.65
CA ASP A 474 -22.21 -13.66 3.44
C ASP A 474 -22.42 -12.72 2.25
N GLN A 475 -21.33 -12.29 1.64
CA GLN A 475 -21.34 -11.29 0.58
C GLN A 475 -20.68 -11.86 -0.67
N VAL A 476 -21.31 -11.63 -1.81
CA VAL A 476 -20.74 -11.92 -3.13
C VAL A 476 -20.85 -10.70 -4.01
N VAL A 477 -19.71 -10.25 -4.55
CA VAL A 477 -19.63 -9.13 -5.50
C VAL A 477 -19.07 -9.65 -6.82
N LYS A 478 -19.80 -9.38 -7.93
CA LYS A 478 -19.37 -9.71 -9.29
C LYS A 478 -19.38 -8.43 -10.10
N THR A 479 -18.25 -8.10 -10.71
CA THR A 479 -18.17 -6.93 -11.59
C THR A 479 -17.65 -7.34 -12.94
N THR A 480 -18.32 -6.90 -14.00
CA THR A 480 -17.84 -6.98 -15.38
C THR A 480 -17.61 -5.58 -15.88
N SER A 481 -16.46 -5.35 -16.49
CA SER A 481 -16.02 -4.01 -16.84
C SER A 481 -15.42 -3.96 -18.23
N GLU A 482 -15.68 -2.84 -18.91
CA GLU A 482 -15.06 -2.46 -20.16
C GLU A 482 -14.43 -1.10 -20.02
N PHE A 483 -13.20 -0.91 -20.50
CA PHE A 483 -12.58 0.41 -20.55
C PHE A 483 -11.95 0.67 -21.92
N THR A 484 -12.02 1.92 -22.32
CA THR A 484 -11.47 2.40 -23.60
C THR A 484 -10.73 3.70 -23.37
N GLN A 485 -9.56 3.85 -23.98
CA GLN A 485 -8.78 5.09 -23.97
C GLN A 485 -8.20 5.39 -25.34
N LEU A 486 -8.19 6.66 -25.69
CA LEU A 486 -7.45 7.23 -26.81
C LEU A 486 -6.41 8.18 -26.25
N GLU A 487 -5.17 8.03 -26.66
CA GLU A 487 -4.04 8.85 -26.24
C GLU A 487 -3.27 9.36 -27.44
N TYR A 488 -3.29 10.68 -27.66
CA TYR A 488 -2.48 11.35 -28.66
C TYR A 488 -1.15 11.80 -28.03
N LYS A 489 -0.03 11.37 -28.60
CA LYS A 489 1.31 11.56 -28.01
C LYS A 489 2.25 12.31 -28.96
N THR A 490 2.77 13.43 -28.48
CA THR A 490 3.92 14.11 -29.09
C THR A 490 4.94 14.46 -28.01
N GLU A 491 6.10 14.94 -28.40
CA GLU A 491 7.10 15.44 -27.42
C GLU A 491 6.53 16.59 -26.59
N LYS A 492 5.79 17.52 -27.21
CA LYS A 492 5.24 18.71 -26.55
C LYS A 492 3.89 18.47 -25.89
N PHE A 493 3.01 17.71 -26.52
CA PHE A 493 1.64 17.49 -26.07
C PHE A 493 1.34 16.02 -25.87
N ASN A 494 0.58 15.72 -24.85
CA ASN A 494 -0.08 14.43 -24.67
C ASN A 494 -1.50 14.70 -24.21
N PHE A 495 -2.47 14.18 -24.94
CA PHE A 495 -3.88 14.28 -24.61
C PHE A 495 -4.45 12.87 -24.52
N LEU A 496 -5.07 12.57 -23.40
CA LEU A 496 -5.72 11.29 -23.12
C LEU A 496 -7.18 11.52 -22.78
N LEU A 497 -8.06 10.78 -23.47
CA LEU A 497 -9.47 10.69 -23.18
C LEU A 497 -9.83 9.22 -22.99
N GLY A 498 -10.56 8.90 -21.94
CA GLY A 498 -10.96 7.52 -21.68
C GLY A 498 -12.17 7.43 -20.76
N GLY A 499 -12.69 6.24 -20.66
CA GLY A 499 -13.79 5.91 -19.77
C GLY A 499 -13.89 4.42 -19.52
N ARG A 500 -14.57 4.08 -18.43
CA ARG A 500 -14.84 2.70 -18.01
C ARG A 500 -16.31 2.55 -17.65
N PHE A 501 -16.90 1.47 -18.08
CA PHE A 501 -18.19 1.00 -17.65
C PHE A 501 -18.00 -0.19 -16.71
N ASP A 502 -18.65 -0.13 -15.55
CA ASP A 502 -18.65 -1.22 -14.57
C ASP A 502 -20.10 -1.66 -14.34
N TYR A 503 -20.37 -2.94 -14.55
CA TYR A 503 -21.64 -3.58 -14.21
C TYR A 503 -21.40 -4.47 -12.99
N THR A 504 -21.93 -4.05 -11.84
CA THR A 504 -21.70 -4.69 -10.55
C THR A 504 -22.99 -5.31 -10.02
N LEU A 505 -22.88 -6.58 -9.66
CA LEU A 505 -23.90 -7.35 -8.95
C LEU A 505 -23.42 -7.60 -7.53
N LEU A 506 -24.23 -7.28 -6.55
CA LEU A 506 -23.95 -7.52 -5.15
C LEU A 506 -25.09 -8.29 -4.50
N SER A 507 -24.76 -9.41 -3.85
CA SER A 507 -25.69 -10.16 -3.03
C SER A 507 -25.14 -10.30 -1.60
N GLN A 508 -26.03 -10.26 -0.62
CA GLN A 508 -25.69 -10.39 0.79
C GLN A 508 -26.74 -11.26 1.51
N ASN A 509 -26.28 -12.28 2.24
CA ASN A 509 -27.08 -13.18 3.09
C ASN A 509 -28.29 -13.80 2.36
N ASP A 510 -28.13 -14.26 1.12
CA ASP A 510 -29.15 -14.88 0.24
C ASP A 510 -30.49 -14.12 0.12
N GLN A 511 -30.69 -13.06 0.89
CA GLN A 511 -31.93 -12.32 1.00
C GLN A 511 -31.88 -10.91 0.37
N ARG A 512 -30.73 -10.48 -0.18
CA ARG A 512 -30.57 -9.16 -0.79
C ARG A 512 -29.67 -9.19 -2.00
N SER A 513 -30.27 -8.99 -3.14
CA SER A 513 -29.62 -8.30 -4.23
C SER A 513 -29.84 -6.79 -4.03
N ILE A 514 -28.81 -5.98 -3.86
CA ILE A 514 -28.88 -4.57 -4.20
C ILE A 514 -29.10 -4.52 -5.72
N ASP A 515 -29.92 -3.58 -6.20
CA ASP A 515 -30.14 -3.41 -7.64
C ASP A 515 -28.81 -3.35 -8.39
N PRO A 516 -28.71 -3.97 -9.56
CA PRO A 516 -27.49 -3.94 -10.36
C PRO A 516 -27.01 -2.52 -10.59
N LEU A 517 -25.74 -2.27 -10.30
CA LEU A 517 -25.12 -0.96 -10.50
C LEU A 517 -24.47 -0.90 -11.88
N LEU A 518 -24.88 0.05 -12.72
CA LEU A 518 -24.20 0.39 -13.96
C LEU A 518 -23.52 1.75 -13.79
N ILE A 519 -22.20 1.76 -13.79
CA ILE A 519 -21.40 2.92 -13.42
C ILE A 519 -20.47 3.28 -14.58
N PHE A 520 -20.52 4.56 -14.99
CA PHE A 520 -19.57 5.13 -15.93
C PHE A 520 -18.59 6.05 -15.22
N SER A 521 -17.29 5.85 -15.47
CA SER A 521 -16.19 6.60 -14.90
C SER A 521 -15.34 7.20 -16.03
N PRO A 522 -15.55 8.48 -16.39
CA PRO A 522 -14.74 9.18 -17.39
C PRO A 522 -13.42 9.69 -16.82
N ARG A 523 -12.45 9.89 -17.74
CA ARG A 523 -11.19 10.61 -17.46
C ARG A 523 -10.72 11.40 -18.69
N ALA A 524 -10.08 12.54 -18.43
CA ALA A 524 -9.44 13.35 -19.45
C ALA A 524 -8.16 13.97 -18.88
N ASN A 525 -7.04 13.79 -19.55
CA ASN A 525 -5.75 14.30 -19.09
C ASN A 525 -5.03 15.02 -20.22
N LEU A 526 -4.39 16.11 -19.88
CA LEU A 526 -3.58 16.91 -20.78
C LEU A 526 -2.18 17.10 -20.16
N ARG A 527 -1.14 16.87 -20.95
CA ARG A 527 0.24 17.28 -20.63
C ARG A 527 0.76 18.21 -21.71
N TYR A 528 1.43 19.25 -21.27
CA TYR A 528 2.10 20.21 -22.14
C TYR A 528 3.54 20.45 -21.67
N ASN A 529 4.51 20.24 -22.55
CA ASN A 529 5.94 20.48 -22.33
C ASN A 529 6.39 21.63 -23.25
N PRO A 530 6.38 22.88 -22.79
CA PRO A 530 6.89 24.00 -23.59
C PRO A 530 8.38 23.84 -23.92
N ILE A 531 9.13 23.31 -22.98
CA ILE A 531 10.55 22.97 -23.10
C ILE A 531 10.81 21.58 -22.49
N LYS A 532 11.97 20.99 -22.78
CA LYS A 532 12.33 19.63 -22.31
C LYS A 532 12.34 19.50 -20.79
N ASP A 533 12.59 20.58 -20.08
CA ASP A 533 12.79 20.57 -18.62
C ASP A 533 11.54 20.98 -17.84
N LEU A 534 10.43 21.31 -18.50
CA LEU A 534 9.20 21.79 -17.85
C LEU A 534 7.98 21.08 -18.41
N SER A 535 7.16 20.54 -17.52
CA SER A 535 5.91 19.86 -17.83
C SER A 535 4.75 20.46 -17.04
N PHE A 536 3.67 20.79 -17.71
CA PHE A 536 2.38 21.10 -17.13
C PHE A 536 1.43 19.94 -17.36
N ARG A 537 0.62 19.61 -16.37
CA ARG A 537 -0.43 18.58 -16.48
C ARG A 537 -1.74 19.10 -15.90
N LEU A 538 -2.83 18.71 -16.54
CA LEU A 538 -4.19 18.91 -16.08
C LEU A 538 -4.91 17.57 -16.19
N ALA A 539 -5.55 17.13 -15.13
CA ALA A 539 -6.24 15.84 -15.09
C ALA A 539 -7.63 16.00 -14.47
N TYR A 540 -8.62 15.43 -15.13
CA TYR A 540 -9.96 15.22 -14.63
C TYR A 540 -10.28 13.74 -14.60
N SER A 541 -10.87 13.26 -13.51
CA SER A 541 -11.31 11.86 -13.39
C SER A 541 -12.46 11.72 -12.41
N GLU A 542 -13.30 10.71 -12.65
CA GLU A 542 -14.32 10.30 -11.69
C GLU A 542 -13.95 8.96 -11.07
N GLY A 543 -14.40 8.77 -9.83
CA GLY A 543 -14.23 7.54 -9.07
C GLY A 543 -15.53 7.11 -8.41
N PHE A 544 -15.60 5.85 -8.02
CA PHE A 544 -16.73 5.32 -7.28
C PHE A 544 -16.29 4.25 -6.27
N ARG A 545 -17.15 4.00 -5.29
CA ARG A 545 -17.07 2.90 -4.34
C ARG A 545 -18.43 2.23 -4.24
N ALA A 546 -18.47 0.94 -4.50
CA ALA A 546 -19.69 0.16 -4.39
C ALA A 546 -20.05 -0.08 -2.90
N PRO A 547 -21.35 -0.18 -2.53
CA PRO A 547 -21.78 -0.44 -1.16
C PRO A 547 -21.54 -1.91 -0.79
N GLN A 548 -20.39 -2.20 -0.21
CA GLN A 548 -19.98 -3.52 0.27
C GLN A 548 -19.33 -3.39 1.65
N PHE A 549 -19.21 -4.48 2.39
CA PHE A 549 -18.38 -4.49 3.57
C PHE A 549 -16.90 -4.40 3.21
N PHE A 550 -16.18 -3.54 3.91
CA PHE A 550 -14.75 -3.36 3.82
C PHE A 550 -14.08 -3.73 5.14
N ASP A 551 -12.77 -3.91 5.12
CA ASP A 551 -12.02 -4.33 6.31
C ASP A 551 -12.12 -3.31 7.46
N GLU A 552 -12.16 -2.02 7.13
CA GLU A 552 -12.35 -0.94 8.09
C GLU A 552 -13.68 -1.04 8.84
N GLU A 553 -14.72 -1.56 8.18
CA GLU A 553 -16.05 -1.76 8.78
C GLU A 553 -16.13 -3.05 9.58
N MET A 554 -15.21 -3.98 9.33
CA MET A 554 -15.06 -5.21 10.11
C MET A 554 -14.05 -5.07 11.26
N HIS A 555 -13.29 -3.99 11.30
CA HIS A 555 -12.52 -3.61 12.46
C HIS A 555 -13.46 -3.20 13.59
N VAL A 556 -13.38 -3.91 14.70
CA VAL A 556 -14.24 -3.66 15.85
C VAL A 556 -13.58 -2.64 16.76
N GLU A 557 -14.24 -1.53 16.96
CA GLU A 557 -13.83 -0.57 17.97
C GLU A 557 -14.08 -1.18 19.36
N LEU A 558 -13.00 -1.36 20.11
CA LEU A 558 -13.08 -1.74 21.50
C LEU A 558 -12.87 -0.52 22.39
N ALA A 559 -13.85 -0.32 23.26
CA ALA A 559 -13.69 0.64 24.30
C ALA A 559 -14.17 0.01 25.60
N GLY A 560 -13.30 -0.11 26.58
CA GLY A 560 -13.60 -0.86 27.80
C GLY A 560 -14.03 -2.31 27.56
N GLY A 561 -13.53 -2.94 26.48
CA GLY A 561 -13.84 -4.34 26.15
C GLY A 561 -15.20 -4.60 25.48
N SER A 562 -15.98 -3.58 25.17
CA SER A 562 -17.31 -3.72 24.54
C SER A 562 -17.28 -3.43 23.05
N PRO A 563 -17.56 -4.43 22.17
CA PRO A 563 -17.52 -4.25 20.72
C PRO A 563 -18.78 -3.53 20.19
N ILE A 564 -18.59 -2.71 19.13
CA ILE A 564 -19.69 -2.09 18.39
C ILE A 564 -19.74 -2.70 16.99
N ALA A 565 -20.86 -3.35 16.64
CA ALA A 565 -21.04 -3.92 15.31
C ALA A 565 -21.52 -2.87 14.30
N ARG A 566 -20.99 -2.91 13.07
CA ARG A 566 -21.45 -2.09 11.95
C ARG A 566 -22.31 -2.91 11.00
N ILE A 567 -23.41 -2.33 10.52
CA ILE A 567 -24.39 -2.98 9.62
C ILE A 567 -24.67 -2.05 8.44
N LEU A 568 -24.66 -2.58 7.22
CA LEU A 568 -25.02 -1.79 6.04
C LEU A 568 -26.53 -1.56 5.93
N SER A 569 -26.93 -0.32 5.61
CA SER A 569 -28.31 0.01 5.27
C SER A 569 -28.73 -0.65 3.96
N LYS A 570 -30.03 -0.96 3.85
CA LYS A 570 -30.65 -1.51 2.64
C LYS A 570 -30.66 -0.54 1.46
N ASP A 571 -30.65 0.76 1.75
CA ASP A 571 -30.84 1.83 0.77
C ASP A 571 -29.53 2.47 0.34
N LEU A 572 -28.37 1.82 0.65
CA LEU A 572 -27.07 2.34 0.26
C LEU A 572 -26.94 2.41 -1.27
N LYS A 573 -26.47 3.56 -1.74
CA LYS A 573 -26.06 3.82 -3.12
C LYS A 573 -24.55 3.96 -3.16
N GLU A 574 -23.98 3.78 -4.35
CA GLU A 574 -22.53 3.97 -4.53
C GLU A 574 -22.08 5.38 -4.15
N GLU A 575 -20.91 5.49 -3.55
CA GLU A 575 -20.20 6.76 -3.42
C GLU A 575 -19.61 7.16 -4.78
N ARG A 576 -19.63 8.45 -5.09
CA ARG A 576 -19.12 9.01 -6.35
C ARG A 576 -18.18 10.16 -6.06
N SER A 577 -17.07 10.21 -6.76
CA SER A 577 -16.15 11.34 -6.68
C SER A 577 -15.91 11.99 -8.04
N LYS A 578 -15.58 13.29 -7.98
CA LYS A 578 -15.03 14.06 -9.10
C LYS A 578 -13.74 14.70 -8.64
N SER A 579 -12.66 14.39 -9.35
CA SER A 579 -11.32 14.88 -9.03
C SER A 579 -10.78 15.73 -10.17
N LEU A 580 -10.18 16.84 -9.80
CA LEU A 580 -9.44 17.73 -10.70
C LEU A 580 -8.05 17.96 -10.10
N SER A 581 -7.00 17.81 -10.89
CA SER A 581 -5.65 18.18 -10.48
C SER A 581 -4.90 18.92 -11.58
N ALA A 582 -4.06 19.86 -11.17
CA ALA A 582 -3.14 20.58 -12.05
C ALA A 582 -1.75 20.52 -11.45
N SER A 583 -0.74 20.22 -12.26
CA SER A 583 0.64 20.14 -11.75
C SER A 583 1.64 20.77 -12.69
N VAL A 584 2.73 21.25 -12.10
CA VAL A 584 3.95 21.69 -12.78
C VAL A 584 5.11 20.87 -12.26
N ASP A 585 5.96 20.40 -13.16
CA ASP A 585 7.14 19.59 -12.86
C ASP A 585 8.33 20.17 -13.64
N TRP A 586 9.29 20.73 -12.93
CA TRP A 586 10.47 21.34 -13.49
C TRP A 586 11.72 20.59 -13.06
N TYR A 587 12.52 20.25 -14.05
CA TYR A 587 13.79 19.58 -13.85
C TYR A 587 14.93 20.36 -14.50
N LYS A 588 16.07 20.43 -13.81
CA LYS A 588 17.26 21.08 -14.33
C LYS A 588 18.53 20.38 -13.86
N ALA A 589 19.42 20.07 -14.81
CA ALA A 589 20.80 19.73 -14.52
C ALA A 589 21.64 21.01 -14.69
N ILE A 590 22.39 21.38 -13.65
CA ILE A 590 23.25 22.59 -13.62
C ILE A 590 24.64 22.14 -13.18
N GLY A 591 25.52 21.91 -14.13
CA GLY A 591 26.81 21.28 -13.87
C GLY A 591 26.63 19.89 -13.25
N SER A 592 27.18 19.70 -12.05
CA SER A 592 27.06 18.45 -11.30
C SER A 592 25.82 18.37 -10.40
N TRP A 593 25.02 19.43 -10.35
CA TRP A 593 23.77 19.48 -9.60
C TRP A 593 22.59 19.03 -10.45
N GLN A 594 21.68 18.34 -9.84
CA GLN A 594 20.39 17.96 -10.40
C GLN A 594 19.31 18.46 -9.47
N VAL A 595 18.31 19.14 -10.01
CA VAL A 595 17.19 19.71 -9.25
C VAL A 595 15.90 19.30 -9.93
N ASN A 596 14.94 18.80 -9.17
CA ASN A 596 13.57 18.60 -9.61
C ASN A 596 12.64 19.30 -8.62
N LEU A 597 11.75 20.14 -9.11
CA LEU A 597 10.71 20.80 -8.34
C LEU A 597 9.36 20.47 -8.94
N MET A 598 8.44 20.01 -8.10
CA MET A 598 7.07 19.68 -8.48
C MET A 598 6.10 20.40 -7.56
N ALA A 599 5.05 20.95 -8.15
CA ALA A 599 3.90 21.47 -7.44
C ALA A 599 2.62 20.91 -8.06
N GLU A 600 1.68 20.48 -7.23
CA GLU A 600 0.36 20.00 -7.65
C GLU A 600 -0.73 20.67 -6.81
N GLY A 601 -1.74 21.22 -7.47
CA GLY A 601 -3.00 21.60 -6.85
C GLY A 601 -4.05 20.54 -7.13
N PHE A 602 -4.87 20.19 -6.15
CA PHE A 602 -5.89 19.16 -6.28
C PHE A 602 -7.22 19.54 -5.62
N TYR A 603 -8.30 18.99 -6.18
CA TYR A 603 -9.66 19.06 -5.64
C TYR A 603 -10.35 17.73 -5.87
N THR A 604 -10.99 17.19 -4.84
CA THR A 604 -11.87 16.00 -4.94
C THR A 604 -13.15 16.26 -4.17
N GLY A 605 -14.28 16.21 -4.87
CA GLY A 605 -15.61 16.26 -4.27
C GLY A 605 -16.24 14.87 -4.24
N ILE A 606 -16.83 14.48 -3.11
CA ILE A 606 -17.48 13.17 -2.90
C ILE A 606 -18.97 13.39 -2.65
N LYS A 607 -19.81 12.53 -3.22
CA LYS A 607 -21.26 12.44 -2.98
C LYS A 607 -21.62 11.07 -2.45
N ASN A 608 -22.75 10.98 -1.72
CA ASN A 608 -23.30 9.76 -1.14
C ASN A 608 -22.29 9.06 -0.20
N GLN A 609 -21.42 9.80 0.49
CA GLN A 609 -20.43 9.26 1.38
C GLN A 609 -21.06 8.30 2.41
N PHE A 610 -20.43 7.15 2.64
CA PHE A 610 -20.85 6.24 3.69
C PHE A 610 -20.45 6.79 5.06
N VAL A 611 -21.42 6.84 5.96
CA VAL A 611 -21.23 7.31 7.33
C VAL A 611 -21.96 6.39 8.30
N ALA A 612 -21.41 6.22 9.48
CA ALA A 612 -22.09 5.54 10.55
C ALA A 612 -23.26 6.39 11.05
N SER A 613 -24.43 5.81 11.23
CA SER A 613 -25.58 6.49 11.87
C SER A 613 -25.17 6.97 13.27
N PRO A 614 -25.55 8.18 13.66
CA PRO A 614 -25.33 8.66 15.03
C PRO A 614 -26.15 7.91 16.08
N VAL A 615 -27.17 7.18 15.63
CA VAL A 615 -28.07 6.41 16.52
C VAL A 615 -27.52 5.00 16.68
N GLU A 616 -27.18 4.62 17.89
CA GLU A 616 -26.89 3.26 18.27
C GLU A 616 -28.20 2.51 18.57
N LYS A 617 -28.22 1.25 18.18
CA LYS A 617 -29.27 0.30 18.56
C LYS A 617 -28.61 -0.86 19.28
N GLU A 618 -29.22 -1.28 20.35
CA GLU A 618 -28.84 -2.51 21.01
C GLU A 618 -29.73 -3.65 20.54
N VAL A 619 -29.12 -4.71 20.04
CA VAL A 619 -29.80 -5.94 19.61
C VAL A 619 -29.11 -7.10 20.28
N ASP A 620 -29.86 -7.85 21.09
CA ASP A 620 -29.35 -9.00 21.85
C ASP A 620 -28.10 -8.70 22.71
N GLY A 621 -28.06 -7.50 23.34
CA GLY A 621 -26.93 -7.07 24.15
C GLY A 621 -25.71 -6.59 23.39
N ILE A 622 -25.80 -6.40 22.05
CA ILE A 622 -24.72 -5.89 21.22
C ILE A 622 -25.10 -4.53 20.65
N LYS A 623 -24.23 -3.53 20.86
CA LYS A 623 -24.38 -2.21 20.26
C LYS A 623 -24.11 -2.28 18.76
N GLN A 624 -24.99 -1.69 17.98
CA GLN A 624 -24.93 -1.68 16.51
C GLN A 624 -25.09 -0.26 15.97
N ARG A 625 -24.23 0.10 15.00
CA ARG A 625 -24.40 1.34 14.19
C ARG A 625 -24.66 0.95 12.74
N THR A 626 -25.67 1.56 12.14
CA THR A 626 -26.02 1.33 10.73
C THR A 626 -25.21 2.26 9.83
N ILE A 627 -24.55 1.73 8.81
CA ILE A 627 -23.90 2.51 7.76
C ILE A 627 -24.97 2.98 6.77
N ILE A 628 -25.01 4.28 6.53
CA ILE A 628 -25.97 4.97 5.65
C ILE A 628 -25.23 5.87 4.68
N ASN A 629 -25.90 6.31 3.60
CA ASN A 629 -25.37 7.41 2.81
C ASN A 629 -25.63 8.74 3.53
N ASN A 630 -24.63 9.61 3.53
CA ASN A 630 -24.83 11.00 3.91
C ASN A 630 -25.62 11.74 2.80
N LYS A 631 -26.95 11.75 2.91
CA LYS A 631 -27.85 12.26 1.86
C LYS A 631 -27.73 13.78 1.67
N ASP A 632 -27.42 14.51 2.73
CA ASP A 632 -27.34 15.97 2.73
C ASP A 632 -25.88 16.47 2.64
N GLY A 633 -24.92 15.56 2.71
CA GLY A 633 -23.51 15.85 2.76
C GLY A 633 -22.77 15.57 1.46
N LYS A 634 -22.24 16.66 0.86
CA LYS A 634 -21.11 16.56 -0.03
C LYS A 634 -19.86 16.68 0.84
N ALA A 635 -18.87 15.87 0.57
CA ALA A 635 -17.56 16.01 1.18
C ALA A 635 -16.60 16.54 0.12
N GLN A 636 -15.63 17.32 0.54
CA GLN A 636 -14.63 17.90 -0.36
C GLN A 636 -13.26 17.93 0.28
N VAL A 637 -12.26 17.58 -0.51
CA VAL A 637 -10.86 17.72 -0.15
C VAL A 637 -10.15 18.52 -1.22
N TYR A 638 -9.37 19.51 -0.82
CA TYR A 638 -8.59 20.34 -1.73
C TYR A 638 -7.32 20.82 -1.07
N GLY A 639 -6.31 21.10 -1.90
CA GLY A 639 -5.03 21.51 -1.39
C GLY A 639 -3.95 21.61 -2.45
N ALA A 640 -2.72 21.73 -1.97
CA ALA A 640 -1.52 21.72 -2.80
C ALA A 640 -0.44 20.84 -2.19
N THR A 641 0.30 20.16 -3.05
CA THR A 641 1.47 19.35 -2.69
C THR A 641 2.69 19.88 -3.41
N PHE A 642 3.78 20.05 -2.68
CA PHE A 642 5.07 20.47 -3.18
C PHE A 642 6.08 19.36 -2.95
N GLU A 643 6.95 19.11 -3.92
CA GLU A 643 8.06 18.18 -3.79
C GLU A 643 9.31 18.82 -4.39
N GLY A 644 10.42 18.72 -3.69
CA GLY A 644 11.74 19.13 -4.14
C GLY A 644 12.73 17.99 -4.02
N LYS A 645 13.50 17.76 -5.06
CA LYS A 645 14.66 16.84 -5.05
C LYS A 645 15.87 17.59 -5.52
N ILE A 646 16.97 17.44 -4.79
CA ILE A 646 18.27 18.00 -5.17
C ILE A 646 19.33 16.94 -4.95
N ALA A 647 20.22 16.80 -5.93
CA ALA A 647 21.35 15.90 -5.85
C ALA A 647 22.61 16.55 -6.40
N TYR A 648 23.75 16.25 -5.77
CA TYR A 648 25.07 16.59 -6.25
C TYR A 648 25.86 15.30 -6.51
N ARG A 649 25.89 14.91 -7.80
CA ARG A 649 26.47 13.62 -8.18
C ARG A 649 25.87 12.51 -7.30
N ARG A 650 26.71 11.54 -6.89
CA ARG A 650 26.35 10.51 -5.88
C ARG A 650 26.72 10.88 -4.44
N LEU A 651 27.36 12.05 -4.24
CA LEU A 651 27.83 12.48 -2.94
C LEU A 651 26.70 12.88 -2.00
N PHE A 652 25.71 13.59 -2.55
CA PHE A 652 24.62 14.16 -1.77
C PHE A 652 23.30 14.04 -2.52
N GLU A 653 22.27 13.67 -1.80
CA GLU A 653 20.88 13.67 -2.28
C GLU A 653 19.94 14.09 -1.15
N MET A 654 18.98 14.93 -1.45
CA MET A 654 17.91 15.33 -0.54
C MET A 654 16.60 15.41 -1.29
N GLN A 655 15.55 14.90 -0.67
CA GLN A 655 14.17 15.01 -1.14
C GLN A 655 13.29 15.48 0.00
N ALA A 656 12.38 16.41 -0.28
CA ALA A 656 11.39 16.90 0.67
C ALA A 656 10.03 17.03 -0.01
N GLY A 657 8.97 16.70 0.73
CA GLY A 657 7.59 16.86 0.31
C GLY A 657 6.76 17.56 1.38
N LEU A 658 5.88 18.47 0.98
CA LEU A 658 4.96 19.19 1.85
C LEU A 658 3.58 19.20 1.22
N THR A 659 2.55 18.83 1.99
CA THR A 659 1.15 18.89 1.60
C THR A 659 0.40 19.85 2.51
N LEU A 660 -0.32 20.78 1.89
CA LEU A 660 -1.24 21.71 2.51
C LEU A 660 -2.63 21.39 2.01
N GLN A 661 -3.58 21.08 2.91
CA GLN A 661 -4.91 20.65 2.50
C GLN A 661 -6.01 21.07 3.46
N ARG A 662 -7.25 21.02 2.97
CA ARG A 662 -8.47 21.08 3.76
C ARG A 662 -9.41 19.98 3.33
N SER A 663 -9.98 19.29 4.33
CA SER A 663 -10.98 18.22 4.12
C SER A 663 -12.22 18.59 4.94
N LEU A 664 -13.35 18.79 4.24
CA LEU A 664 -14.55 19.38 4.82
C LEU A 664 -15.79 18.58 4.42
N TYR A 665 -16.70 18.44 5.36
CA TYR A 665 -18.10 18.09 5.09
C TYR A 665 -18.88 19.37 4.75
N ALA A 666 -19.76 19.30 3.76
CA ALA A 666 -20.61 20.45 3.39
C ALA A 666 -21.65 20.78 4.48
N SER A 667 -22.12 19.75 5.19
CA SER A 667 -22.93 19.88 6.40
C SER A 667 -22.18 19.20 7.55
N PRO A 668 -22.24 19.69 8.78
CA PRO A 668 -21.59 19.05 9.91
C PRO A 668 -21.98 17.57 10.01
N LYS A 669 -20.99 16.70 10.09
CA LYS A 669 -21.18 15.27 10.38
C LYS A 669 -21.35 15.10 11.88
N VAL A 670 -22.42 14.45 12.29
CA VAL A 670 -22.61 14.04 13.69
C VAL A 670 -21.70 12.83 13.94
N ILE A 671 -20.80 12.96 14.88
CA ILE A 671 -19.89 11.89 15.33
C ILE A 671 -20.58 11.07 16.43
N VAL A 672 -21.14 11.77 17.41
CA VAL A 672 -21.90 11.16 18.51
C VAL A 672 -23.19 11.93 18.70
N GLY A 673 -24.31 11.23 18.75
CA GLY A 673 -25.63 11.83 18.98
C GLY A 673 -25.81 12.32 20.42
N ALA A 674 -26.76 13.20 20.63
CA ALA A 674 -27.17 13.57 21.97
C ALA A 674 -27.83 12.38 22.70
N ASP A 675 -27.51 12.22 23.98
CA ASP A 675 -28.12 11.20 24.84
C ASP A 675 -28.44 11.88 26.19
N GLU A 676 -29.71 12.16 26.42
CA GLU A 676 -30.20 12.84 27.63
C GLU A 676 -30.04 11.96 28.88
N SER A 677 -30.00 10.63 28.72
CA SER A 677 -29.93 9.69 29.86
C SER A 677 -28.60 9.78 30.63
N ASN A 678 -27.52 10.11 29.90
CA ASN A 678 -26.16 10.26 30.45
C ASN A 678 -25.61 11.69 30.34
N GLY A 679 -26.39 12.63 29.81
CA GLY A 679 -26.00 14.01 29.61
C GLY A 679 -25.01 14.25 28.47
N GLN A 680 -24.90 13.32 27.51
CA GLN A 680 -24.10 13.50 26.28
C GLN A 680 -24.73 14.56 25.39
N LYS A 681 -23.97 15.58 25.04
CA LYS A 681 -24.34 16.55 24.00
C LYS A 681 -23.95 16.03 22.64
N GLU A 682 -24.69 16.43 21.60
CA GLU A 682 -24.29 16.14 20.23
C GLU A 682 -22.87 16.65 19.95
N VAL A 683 -22.03 15.79 19.39
CA VAL A 683 -20.70 16.13 18.91
C VAL A 683 -20.70 16.06 17.39
N SER A 684 -20.49 17.19 16.75
CA SER A 684 -20.49 17.26 15.28
C SER A 684 -19.33 18.13 14.76
N THR A 685 -18.92 17.90 13.52
CA THR A 685 -17.83 18.63 12.87
C THR A 685 -18.03 18.79 11.37
N SER A 686 -17.63 19.95 10.83
CA SER A 686 -17.49 20.17 9.40
C SER A 686 -16.10 19.81 8.88
N ARG A 687 -15.14 19.45 9.74
CA ARG A 687 -13.78 19.03 9.36
C ARG A 687 -13.68 17.52 9.44
N TYR A 688 -12.92 16.91 8.53
CA TYR A 688 -12.58 15.49 8.62
C TYR A 688 -11.77 15.21 9.87
N GLU A 689 -12.12 14.13 10.53
CA GLU A 689 -11.36 13.58 11.64
C GLU A 689 -10.04 12.99 11.15
N ARG A 690 -9.04 12.98 12.00
CA ARG A 690 -7.71 12.38 11.76
C ARG A 690 -7.02 12.88 10.50
N THR A 691 -7.37 14.08 10.05
CA THR A 691 -6.86 14.64 8.80
C THR A 691 -6.17 15.97 9.08
N PRO A 692 -4.82 15.98 9.13
CA PRO A 692 -4.06 17.21 9.35
C PRO A 692 -4.12 18.12 8.13
N ASN A 693 -4.13 19.44 8.36
CA ASN A 693 -4.09 20.41 7.27
C ASN A 693 -2.68 20.56 6.66
N VAL A 694 -1.64 20.16 7.38
CA VAL A 694 -0.23 20.26 6.98
C VAL A 694 0.48 18.99 7.36
N TYR A 695 1.16 18.37 6.42
CA TYR A 695 2.05 17.23 6.67
C TYR A 695 3.12 17.13 5.57
N GLY A 696 4.22 16.46 5.89
CA GLY A 696 5.30 16.35 4.93
C GLY A 696 6.40 15.41 5.40
N TYR A 697 7.43 15.29 4.56
CA TYR A 697 8.58 14.45 4.83
C TYR A 697 9.88 15.07 4.29
N LEU A 698 10.98 14.57 4.80
CA LEU A 698 12.34 14.83 4.33
C LEU A 698 13.12 13.53 4.30
N THR A 699 13.92 13.32 3.25
CA THR A 699 14.96 12.29 3.22
C THR A 699 16.24 12.90 2.70
N GLY A 700 17.38 12.56 3.33
CA GLY A 700 18.70 13.03 2.95
C GLY A 700 19.73 11.93 3.01
N GLU A 701 20.67 11.93 2.08
CA GLU A 701 21.81 11.02 2.06
C GLU A 701 23.09 11.74 1.69
N ILE A 702 24.16 11.41 2.41
CA ILE A 702 25.54 11.82 2.08
C ILE A 702 26.38 10.56 1.96
N ARG A 703 27.08 10.41 0.82
CA ARG A 703 27.99 9.30 0.51
C ARG A 703 29.41 9.80 0.33
N PRO A 704 30.21 9.96 1.40
CA PRO A 704 31.58 10.43 1.31
C PRO A 704 32.48 9.51 0.50
N THR A 705 32.18 8.21 0.53
CA THR A 705 32.89 7.19 -0.26
C THR A 705 31.89 6.22 -0.90
N LYS A 706 32.37 5.31 -1.77
CA LYS A 706 31.54 4.24 -2.35
C LYS A 706 30.99 3.27 -1.28
N GLN A 707 31.69 3.18 -0.14
CA GLN A 707 31.37 2.25 0.94
C GLN A 707 30.53 2.86 2.07
N LEU A 708 30.72 4.16 2.37
CA LEU A 708 30.12 4.81 3.53
C LEU A 708 28.98 5.74 3.12
N SER A 709 27.81 5.59 3.76
CA SER A 709 26.72 6.54 3.63
C SER A 709 26.07 6.88 4.98
N PHE A 710 25.61 8.13 5.08
CA PHE A 710 24.84 8.67 6.18
C PHE A 710 23.47 9.04 5.65
N ASN A 711 22.41 8.60 6.34
CA ASN A 711 21.03 8.86 5.95
C ASN A 711 20.28 9.53 7.10
N VAL A 712 19.46 10.52 6.77
CA VAL A 712 18.52 11.17 7.68
C VAL A 712 17.16 11.18 7.01
N SER A 713 16.12 10.85 7.77
CA SER A 713 14.74 11.01 7.32
C SER A 713 13.89 11.65 8.41
N ALA A 714 12.84 12.34 8.00
CA ALA A 714 11.89 12.94 8.93
C ALA A 714 10.49 12.94 8.33
N THR A 715 9.48 12.83 9.20
CA THR A 715 8.08 13.07 8.86
C THR A 715 7.49 14.08 9.82
N TYR A 716 6.66 14.98 9.29
CA TYR A 716 5.92 15.98 10.06
C TYR A 716 4.43 15.81 9.87
N THR A 717 3.68 15.83 10.97
CA THR A 717 2.21 15.82 10.98
C THR A 717 1.73 16.99 11.83
N GLY A 718 0.93 17.85 11.23
CA GLY A 718 0.29 18.98 11.90
C GLY A 718 -0.90 18.55 12.76
N LYS A 719 -1.56 19.53 13.38
CA LYS A 719 -2.75 19.32 14.20
C LYS A 719 -3.91 18.77 13.40
N MET A 720 -4.74 17.92 14.03
CA MET A 720 -5.95 17.33 13.47
C MET A 720 -7.01 17.14 14.54
N LEU A 721 -8.28 17.02 14.16
CA LEU A 721 -9.36 16.62 15.05
C LEU A 721 -9.35 15.12 15.22
N VAL A 722 -9.50 14.67 16.46
CA VAL A 722 -9.54 13.25 16.81
C VAL A 722 -10.76 12.99 17.68
N PRO A 723 -11.68 12.12 17.27
CA PRO A 723 -12.76 11.70 18.16
C PRO A 723 -12.17 10.97 19.36
N HIS A 724 -12.67 11.30 20.52
CA HIS A 724 -12.41 10.58 21.75
C HIS A 724 -13.76 10.09 22.28
N GLU A 725 -14.06 8.85 22.05
CA GLU A 725 -15.30 8.22 22.45
C GLU A 725 -15.08 7.58 23.83
N ALA A 726 -16.00 7.85 24.75
CA ALA A 726 -15.89 7.34 26.11
C ALA A 726 -16.67 6.04 26.26
N TYR A 727 -16.03 5.06 26.84
CA TYR A 727 -16.64 3.79 27.13
C TYR A 727 -16.09 3.23 28.45
N GLY A 728 -16.91 2.52 29.21
CA GLY A 728 -16.53 1.85 30.44
C GLY A 728 -17.17 2.43 31.72
N ASP A 729 -17.12 1.69 32.79
CA ASP A 729 -17.61 2.09 34.12
C ASP A 729 -16.51 2.88 34.85
N ALA A 730 -16.45 4.18 34.61
CA ALA A 730 -15.53 5.06 35.34
C ALA A 730 -16.22 5.72 36.56
N ASP A 731 -15.46 5.92 37.60
CA ASP A 731 -15.91 6.68 38.75
C ASP A 731 -16.00 8.16 38.39
N VAL A 732 -17.19 8.61 37.99
CA VAL A 732 -17.48 9.98 37.55
C VAL A 732 -17.13 11.05 38.58
N SER A 733 -17.01 10.67 39.86
CA SER A 733 -16.64 11.60 40.94
C SER A 733 -15.16 12.08 40.82
N LYS A 734 -14.35 11.39 40.07
CA LYS A 734 -12.92 11.66 39.89
C LYS A 734 -12.61 12.42 38.61
N ALA A 735 -13.62 12.75 37.79
CA ALA A 735 -13.40 13.41 36.54
C ALA A 735 -13.08 14.90 36.68
N GLY A 736 -12.17 15.40 35.86
CA GLY A 736 -11.92 16.83 35.67
C GLY A 736 -13.06 17.54 34.95
N ALA A 737 -12.98 18.88 34.90
CA ALA A 737 -13.97 19.70 34.22
C ALA A 737 -14.05 19.44 32.69
N ASP A 738 -13.04 18.87 32.11
CA ASP A 738 -12.94 18.46 30.69
C ASP A 738 -13.55 17.09 30.40
N GLY A 739 -14.11 16.42 31.43
CA GLY A 739 -14.68 15.08 31.30
C GLY A 739 -13.65 13.95 31.37
N ARG A 740 -12.38 14.28 31.56
CA ARG A 740 -11.30 13.29 31.75
C ARG A 740 -11.18 12.90 33.19
N PHE A 741 -10.79 11.68 33.47
CA PHE A 741 -10.46 11.19 34.79
C PHE A 741 -9.06 10.56 34.79
N GLU A 742 -8.39 10.73 35.93
CA GLU A 742 -7.17 9.99 36.26
C GLU A 742 -7.36 9.46 37.70
N TYR A 743 -7.07 8.20 37.88
CA TYR A 743 -7.07 7.60 39.23
C TYR A 743 -6.05 6.48 39.33
N ILE A 744 -5.59 6.22 40.55
CA ILE A 744 -4.67 5.13 40.84
C ILE A 744 -5.46 4.02 41.53
N ASN A 745 -5.43 2.81 40.98
CA ASN A 745 -5.97 1.62 41.58
C ASN A 745 -4.85 0.56 41.64
N GLU A 746 -4.62 -0.02 42.82
CA GLU A 746 -3.56 -1.03 43.03
C GLU A 746 -2.17 -0.57 42.55
N GLY A 747 -1.88 0.71 42.57
CA GLY A 747 -0.61 1.30 42.13
C GLY A 747 -0.51 1.57 40.60
N GLN A 748 -1.54 1.24 39.83
CA GLN A 748 -1.63 1.57 38.41
C GLN A 748 -2.41 2.88 38.21
N LEU A 749 -1.89 3.70 37.25
CA LEU A 749 -2.57 4.90 36.81
C LEU A 749 -3.56 4.55 35.69
N TYR A 750 -4.79 4.97 35.84
CA TYR A 750 -5.86 4.90 34.88
C TYR A 750 -6.17 6.28 34.36
N ARG A 751 -6.25 6.44 33.05
CA ARG A 751 -6.62 7.69 32.39
C ARG A 751 -7.61 7.41 31.28
N GLY A 752 -8.66 8.19 31.19
CA GLY A 752 -9.68 8.01 30.18
C GLY A 752 -10.73 9.09 30.17
N VAL A 753 -11.84 8.82 29.53
CA VAL A 753 -13.00 9.72 29.42
C VAL A 753 -14.19 9.12 30.15
N ILE A 754 -15.03 9.98 30.74
CA ILE A 754 -16.25 9.51 31.41
C ILE A 754 -17.16 8.80 30.40
N PRO A 755 -17.70 7.62 30.71
CA PRO A 755 -18.66 6.93 29.88
C PRO A 755 -19.79 7.84 29.40
N GLY A 756 -20.12 7.76 28.10
CA GLY A 756 -21.16 8.56 27.49
C GLY A 756 -20.86 10.03 27.28
N LYS A 757 -19.63 10.50 27.49
CA LYS A 757 -19.20 11.88 27.21
C LYS A 757 -18.08 11.94 26.18
N ALA A 758 -18.39 11.63 24.94
CA ALA A 758 -17.46 11.80 23.84
C ALA A 758 -17.24 13.27 23.50
N TYR A 759 -16.05 13.59 22.97
CA TYR A 759 -15.70 14.93 22.49
C TYR A 759 -14.71 14.88 21.33
N LEU A 760 -14.49 16.01 20.65
CA LEU A 760 -13.46 16.16 19.63
C LEU A 760 -12.21 16.81 20.24
N ALA A 761 -11.13 16.08 20.30
CA ALA A 761 -9.83 16.58 20.71
C ALA A 761 -9.06 17.19 19.52
N GLU A 762 -8.29 18.24 19.75
CA GLU A 762 -7.30 18.72 18.79
C GLU A 762 -5.93 18.15 19.15
N SER A 763 -5.35 17.34 18.22
CA SER A 763 -4.04 16.73 18.44
C SER A 763 -2.92 17.76 18.51
N LYS A 764 -1.80 17.41 19.15
CA LYS A 764 -0.54 18.14 19.03
C LYS A 764 0.12 17.81 17.68
N PRO A 765 0.90 18.75 17.09
CA PRO A 765 1.75 18.39 15.96
C PRO A 765 2.92 17.54 16.45
N PHE A 766 3.44 16.68 15.59
CA PHE A 766 4.62 15.88 15.91
C PHE A 766 5.55 15.73 14.69
N MET A 767 6.82 15.46 14.99
CA MET A 767 7.85 15.23 14.01
C MET A 767 8.66 14.00 14.42
N ASP A 768 8.68 12.99 13.55
CA ASP A 768 9.50 11.80 13.69
C ASP A 768 10.77 11.99 12.87
N VAL A 769 11.93 11.74 13.47
CA VAL A 769 13.26 11.91 12.83
C VAL A 769 14.09 10.67 13.04
N ASP A 770 14.65 10.17 11.95
CA ASP A 770 15.50 8.98 11.90
C ASP A 770 16.90 9.32 11.41
N ALA A 771 17.90 8.60 11.89
CA ALA A 771 19.26 8.67 11.36
C ALA A 771 19.89 7.28 11.28
N LYS A 772 20.68 7.08 10.23
CA LYS A 772 21.31 5.80 9.93
C LYS A 772 22.69 6.01 9.30
N VAL A 773 23.63 5.15 9.64
CA VAL A 773 24.93 5.00 8.98
C VAL A 773 25.02 3.60 8.37
N ASN A 774 25.53 3.52 7.13
CA ASN A 774 25.78 2.27 6.44
C ASN A 774 27.26 2.19 6.04
N TYR A 775 27.82 0.99 6.15
CA TYR A 775 29.15 0.70 5.62
C TYR A 775 29.11 -0.61 4.82
N LYS A 776 29.60 -0.57 3.58
CA LYS A 776 29.65 -1.70 2.67
C LYS A 776 31.08 -2.25 2.61
N PHE A 777 31.25 -3.50 2.98
CA PHE A 777 32.47 -4.26 2.82
C PHE A 777 32.39 -5.04 1.50
N GLU A 778 33.33 -4.81 0.62
CA GLU A 778 33.51 -5.61 -0.59
C GLU A 778 34.39 -6.81 -0.22
N LEU A 779 33.75 -7.99 -0.14
CA LEU A 779 34.44 -9.26 0.13
C LEU A 779 34.98 -9.84 -1.19
N SER A 780 35.40 -11.09 -1.21
CA SER A 780 35.92 -11.72 -2.42
C SER A 780 34.81 -12.12 -3.41
N HIS A 781 35.12 -12.15 -4.71
CA HIS A 781 34.27 -12.73 -5.77
C HIS A 781 32.85 -12.12 -5.94
N GLY A 782 32.70 -10.80 -5.71
CA GLY A 782 31.44 -10.11 -5.89
C GLY A 782 30.48 -10.19 -4.71
N VAL A 783 30.86 -10.85 -3.64
CA VAL A 783 30.12 -10.90 -2.37
C VAL A 783 30.32 -9.59 -1.60
N ASN A 784 29.24 -8.98 -1.15
CA ASN A 784 29.25 -7.75 -0.38
C ASN A 784 28.55 -7.96 0.96
N LEU A 785 29.12 -7.39 2.02
CA LEU A 785 28.50 -7.31 3.35
C LEU A 785 28.23 -5.86 3.67
N SER A 786 26.96 -5.49 3.83
CA SER A 786 26.54 -4.15 4.24
C SER A 786 26.10 -4.18 5.69
N LEU A 787 26.70 -3.35 6.54
CA LEU A 787 26.30 -3.16 7.93
C LEU A 787 25.63 -1.80 8.07
N SER A 788 24.49 -1.77 8.77
CA SER A 788 23.73 -0.56 9.07
C SER A 788 23.49 -0.45 10.57
N LEU A 789 23.67 0.75 11.10
CA LEU A 789 23.35 1.11 12.47
C LEU A 789 22.52 2.38 12.45
N GLY A 790 21.44 2.45 13.24
CA GLY A 790 20.61 3.63 13.27
C GLY A 790 19.67 3.72 14.45
N VAL A 791 19.09 4.91 14.57
CA VAL A 791 18.05 5.21 15.53
C VAL A 791 16.88 5.82 14.78
N GLN A 792 15.69 5.32 15.01
CA GLN A 792 14.46 5.87 14.48
C GLN A 792 13.67 6.52 15.63
N ASN A 793 12.89 7.57 15.27
CA ASN A 793 12.20 8.42 16.22
C ASN A 793 13.13 8.95 17.33
N ILE A 794 14.24 9.57 16.92
CA ILE A 794 15.33 10.03 17.81
C ILE A 794 14.82 10.88 18.98
N PHE A 795 13.81 11.73 18.72
CA PHE A 795 13.24 12.64 19.71
C PHE A 795 12.12 12.00 20.54
N ASN A 796 11.83 10.72 20.35
CA ASN A 796 10.76 10.00 20.99
C ASN A 796 9.41 10.75 20.88
N ALA A 797 9.06 11.13 19.64
CA ALA A 797 7.83 11.84 19.31
C ALA A 797 6.62 10.89 19.43
N TYR A 798 6.32 10.50 20.66
CA TYR A 798 5.25 9.59 21.03
C TYR A 798 4.05 10.38 21.58
N GLN A 799 2.84 9.91 21.36
CA GLN A 799 1.63 10.49 21.95
C GLN A 799 1.64 10.23 23.46
N LYS A 800 1.57 11.31 24.26
CA LYS A 800 1.67 11.25 25.73
C LYS A 800 0.32 11.34 26.46
N ASP A 801 -0.75 11.59 25.73
CA ASP A 801 -2.11 11.74 26.25
C ASP A 801 -3.05 10.63 25.79
N THR A 802 -2.47 9.44 25.52
CA THR A 802 -3.21 8.20 25.30
C THR A 802 -4.01 7.83 26.54
N ASP A 803 -5.12 7.17 26.35
CA ASP A 803 -5.83 6.55 27.47
C ASP A 803 -5.03 5.37 28.03
N MET A 804 -5.14 5.13 29.32
CA MET A 804 -4.42 4.09 30.05
C MET A 804 -5.43 3.16 30.76
N GLY A 805 -5.03 1.90 30.92
CA GLY A 805 -5.80 0.92 31.66
C GLY A 805 -6.96 0.31 30.87
N PRO A 806 -7.81 -0.48 31.52
CA PRO A 806 -8.86 -1.29 30.86
C PRO A 806 -10.01 -0.45 30.28
N GLY A 807 -10.18 0.81 30.71
CA GLY A 807 -11.21 1.73 30.19
C GLY A 807 -10.76 2.54 28.95
N ARG A 808 -9.57 2.29 28.43
CA ARG A 808 -9.00 3.08 27.35
C ARG A 808 -9.78 2.99 26.03
N ALA A 809 -9.89 4.09 25.32
CA ALA A 809 -10.37 4.12 23.95
C ALA A 809 -9.21 3.75 23.01
N SER A 810 -9.19 2.54 22.49
CA SER A 810 -8.08 2.03 21.65
C SER A 810 -7.89 2.84 20.35
N THR A 811 -8.92 3.55 19.94
CA THR A 811 -8.93 4.41 18.75
C THR A 811 -8.50 5.84 19.03
N TYR A 812 -8.33 6.27 20.31
CA TYR A 812 -7.81 7.59 20.63
C TYR A 812 -6.30 7.65 20.42
N ILE A 813 -5.88 7.54 19.18
CA ILE A 813 -4.48 7.63 18.76
C ILE A 813 -4.34 8.56 17.56
N TYR A 814 -3.32 9.40 17.56
CA TYR A 814 -3.04 10.37 16.51
C TYR A 814 -1.54 10.57 16.24
N GLY A 815 -0.70 10.19 17.18
CA GLY A 815 0.75 10.30 17.12
C GLY A 815 1.42 9.03 16.59
N PRO A 816 2.74 9.02 16.50
CA PRO A 816 3.50 7.80 16.23
C PRO A 816 3.24 6.78 17.34
N MET A 817 2.85 5.57 16.98
CA MET A 817 2.73 4.45 17.92
C MET A 817 4.09 3.88 18.31
N GLN A 818 5.07 4.02 17.45
CA GLN A 818 6.38 3.45 17.64
C GLN A 818 7.27 4.42 18.40
N PRO A 819 7.68 4.10 19.63
CA PRO A 819 8.61 4.91 20.41
C PRO A 819 9.98 4.93 19.74
N ARG A 820 10.92 5.69 20.31
CA ARG A 820 12.32 5.66 19.87
C ARG A 820 12.83 4.23 19.83
N ARG A 821 13.54 3.87 18.74
CA ARG A 821 14.08 2.54 18.57
C ARG A 821 15.47 2.57 17.95
N ALA A 822 16.35 1.72 18.46
CA ALA A 822 17.68 1.50 17.93
C ALA A 822 17.71 0.20 17.13
N PHE A 823 18.44 0.16 16.02
CA PHE A 823 18.56 -1.03 15.20
C PHE A 823 19.99 -1.26 14.71
N VAL A 824 20.31 -2.53 14.49
CA VAL A 824 21.47 -2.99 13.74
C VAL A 824 21.00 -3.94 12.63
N SER A 825 21.53 -3.77 11.43
CA SER A 825 21.18 -4.61 10.28
C SER A 825 22.43 -5.04 9.53
N ALA A 826 22.46 -6.30 9.09
CA ALA A 826 23.48 -6.88 8.25
C ALA A 826 22.85 -7.47 6.99
N THR A 827 23.35 -7.06 5.82
CA THR A 827 22.92 -7.56 4.51
C THR A 827 24.09 -8.21 3.80
N LEU A 828 23.94 -9.47 3.41
CA LEU A 828 24.87 -10.20 2.56
C LEU A 828 24.28 -10.28 1.15
N ASP A 829 25.00 -9.75 0.15
CA ASP A 829 24.65 -9.77 -1.27
C ASP A 829 25.64 -10.64 -2.05
N ILE A 830 25.11 -11.49 -2.98
CA ILE A 830 25.88 -12.46 -3.79
C ILE A 830 25.58 -12.27 -5.27
#